data_228c80c60a1130c3f9899f0428862b48
#
_entry.id   228c80c60a1130c3f9899f0428862b48
#
_cell.length_a   1.000
_cell.length_b   1.000
_cell.length_c   1.000
_cell.angle_alpha   90.00
_cell.angle_beta   90.00
_cell.angle_gamma   90.00
#
_symmetry.space_group_name_H-M   'P 1'
#
loop_
_entity.id
_entity.type
_entity.pdbx_description
1 polymer ?
#
loop_
_entity_poly.entity_id
_entity_poly.type
_entity_poly.pdbx_seq_one_letter_code
_entity_poly.pdbx_strand_id
1 'polypeptide(L)'
;MKSNLIRTIVFLALITFMSVSVFSQAAPNLDQILKEISTYNGGIESGPIWKLRDYVYSHKEPVEARTDCEAKLLAFLSTNATPVSKMAVIRHLRIIGGDRSVTALAPMLLDGNMADHALYAVEKIPGTAADQALIQAMSKAGGAIKTELIASLGRRKTTAAVASLSRLLKGEFAVAATTALGEIGGDSACTALQPAFSAADAAARSTMASSLLKCAEGYRAGKNDAASDAIYKKLAAVSNLPLSLRKAAMLGKISTSGSRAASMIADLLRGSDVPMQEVGISKIKENFTAETIRTVCSLVPKLPESSQIKVLAVLSGYPKDRVLPTVLQAAKSESLAVRTAAYGALENVGDVSALGLLLESASKNRGAEQTAARNTIALLKGRPVDDKIIEMLGQNPAEEIGVELLQAVSGRRIFAAKVVVAKNLQSPAARVRTQSLRTLRVIGTPSDIPTILNYLLSTEDEADQTEAIGTTAALAQKINNPESRAAAVRNRLMREQTAKNRIRLFQALSRIGDDSALPILRAELTDTDDAIADAATRAICSWSSVTARNDVLSLAQKSRNETHRMLAFEAFIRLVRTDRNRQPEAAVADLRQAYALANRPEDKRLILGVLPNFTCPEALDLAATMLGDSAVKAEAQAALDRMKTRPAPKKR
;
A
#
# COMPACT_ATOMS: atom_id res chain seq x y z
N MET A 1 11.90 -60.46 7.14
CA MET A 1 11.91 -59.51 8.27
C MET A 1 13.11 -59.66 9.25
N LYS A 2 14.08 -60.56 9.04
CA LYS A 2 15.28 -60.70 9.92
C LYS A 2 16.56 -60.03 9.39
N SER A 3 16.57 -59.58 8.15
CA SER A 3 17.74 -58.94 7.48
C SER A 3 17.87 -57.43 7.76
N ASN A 4 16.77 -56.73 8.04
CA ASN A 4 16.80 -55.28 8.27
C ASN A 4 17.10 -54.87 9.70
N LEU A 5 16.94 -55.79 10.66
CA LEU A 5 17.21 -55.52 12.07
C LEU A 5 18.71 -55.52 12.37
N ILE A 6 19.50 -56.34 11.66
CA ILE A 6 20.95 -56.44 11.84
C ILE A 6 21.65 -55.22 11.20
N ARG A 7 21.14 -54.67 10.08
CA ARG A 7 21.68 -53.44 9.47
C ARG A 7 21.43 -52.21 10.34
N THR A 8 20.31 -52.13 11.04
CA THR A 8 19.97 -51.01 11.93
C THR A 8 20.80 -51.01 13.20
N ILE A 9 21.13 -52.20 13.77
CA ILE A 9 21.96 -52.31 14.95
C ILE A 9 23.44 -52.02 14.67
N VAL A 10 23.96 -52.41 13.49
CA VAL A 10 25.33 -52.09 13.09
C VAL A 10 25.48 -50.60 12.78
N PHE A 11 24.43 -49.92 12.25
CA PHE A 11 24.44 -48.47 12.00
C PHE A 11 24.34 -47.64 13.29
N LEU A 12 23.62 -48.12 14.31
CA LEU A 12 23.59 -47.49 15.64
C LEU A 12 24.89 -47.70 16.43
N ALA A 13 25.59 -48.83 16.26
CA ALA A 13 26.86 -49.09 16.93
C ALA A 13 28.05 -48.32 16.29
N LEU A 14 27.98 -47.95 15.00
CA LEU A 14 28.96 -47.07 14.36
C LEU A 14 28.77 -45.58 14.67
N ILE A 15 27.57 -45.14 15.03
CA ILE A 15 27.29 -43.78 15.48
C ILE A 15 27.74 -43.54 16.93
N THR A 16 27.79 -44.61 17.76
CA THR A 16 28.26 -44.50 19.15
C THR A 16 29.79 -44.58 19.29
N PHE A 17 30.55 -44.88 18.23
CA PHE A 17 32.02 -44.92 18.29
C PHE A 17 32.70 -43.75 17.60
N MET A 18 31.93 -42.84 16.98
CA MET A 18 32.40 -41.51 16.47
C MET A 18 32.00 -40.38 17.39
N SER A 19 31.65 -40.66 18.63
CA SER A 19 31.41 -39.64 19.64
C SER A 19 32.66 -39.47 20.49
N VAL A 20 33.15 -38.24 20.40
CA VAL A 20 33.82 -37.55 21.49
C VAL A 20 35.32 -37.81 21.63
N SER A 21 36.09 -37.24 20.71
CA SER A 21 37.20 -36.41 21.13
C SER A 21 36.72 -34.95 21.10
N VAL A 22 35.66 -34.62 21.85
CA VAL A 22 35.52 -33.27 22.36
C VAL A 22 36.71 -33.09 23.27
N PHE A 23 37.70 -32.33 22.82
CA PHE A 23 38.66 -31.73 23.73
C PHE A 23 37.84 -31.12 24.86
N SER A 24 37.88 -31.72 26.03
CA SER A 24 37.55 -31.08 27.27
C SER A 24 38.61 -29.99 27.44
N GLN A 25 38.42 -28.83 26.78
CA GLN A 25 39.05 -27.63 27.26
C GLN A 25 38.48 -27.43 28.66
N ALA A 26 39.32 -27.63 29.67
CA ALA A 26 39.00 -27.26 31.03
C ALA A 26 38.30 -25.91 31.00
N ALA A 27 37.15 -25.79 31.65
CA ALA A 27 36.39 -24.55 31.69
C ALA A 27 37.38 -23.38 31.94
N PRO A 28 37.34 -22.32 31.16
CA PRO A 28 38.36 -21.26 31.24
C PRO A 28 38.41 -20.75 32.68
N ASN A 29 39.59 -20.89 33.33
CA ASN A 29 39.79 -20.39 34.67
C ASN A 29 39.84 -18.87 34.66
N LEU A 30 39.01 -18.18 35.44
CA LEU A 30 38.93 -16.73 35.49
C LEU A 30 40.30 -16.08 35.77
N ASP A 31 41.10 -16.67 36.67
CA ASP A 31 42.42 -16.17 37.04
C ASP A 31 43.37 -16.13 35.82
N GLN A 32 43.30 -17.12 34.97
CA GLN A 32 44.04 -17.18 33.72
C GLN A 32 43.57 -16.10 32.72
N ILE A 33 42.23 -15.96 32.58
CA ILE A 33 41.65 -14.91 31.72
C ILE A 33 42.10 -13.52 32.20
N LEU A 34 42.01 -13.27 33.49
CA LEU A 34 42.43 -11.98 34.10
C LEU A 34 43.92 -11.71 33.88
N LYS A 35 44.78 -12.76 34.01
CA LYS A 35 46.21 -12.64 33.69
C LYS A 35 46.44 -12.31 32.23
N GLU A 36 45.70 -12.96 31.29
CA GLU A 36 45.81 -12.72 29.85
C GLU A 36 45.43 -11.28 29.49
N ILE A 37 44.40 -10.69 30.12
CA ILE A 37 43.98 -9.31 29.84
C ILE A 37 44.76 -8.24 30.59
N SER A 38 45.59 -8.58 31.58
CA SER A 38 46.26 -7.61 32.46
C SER A 38 47.13 -6.58 31.72
N THR A 39 47.67 -6.94 30.57
CA THR A 39 48.51 -6.10 29.72
C THR A 39 47.78 -5.54 28.50
N TYR A 40 46.47 -5.75 28.39
CA TYR A 40 45.69 -5.26 27.27
C TYR A 40 45.62 -3.74 27.23
N ASN A 41 45.96 -3.11 26.09
CA ASN A 41 46.03 -1.65 25.92
C ASN A 41 45.03 -1.12 24.86
N GLY A 42 44.03 -1.86 24.50
CA GLY A 42 43.03 -1.46 23.47
C GLY A 42 43.33 -2.04 22.10
N GLY A 43 42.52 -1.69 21.14
CA GLY A 43 42.51 -2.25 19.79
C GLY A 43 41.30 -3.13 19.55
N ILE A 44 41.33 -3.95 18.49
CA ILE A 44 40.26 -4.93 18.21
C ILE A 44 40.11 -5.86 19.40
N GLU A 45 38.88 -6.02 19.91
CA GLU A 45 38.61 -6.84 21.10
C GLU A 45 39.29 -8.21 20.97
N SER A 46 40.22 -8.45 21.89
CA SER A 46 41.02 -9.68 21.88
C SER A 46 40.21 -10.89 22.37
N GLY A 47 40.60 -12.10 21.99
CA GLY A 47 39.99 -13.34 22.48
C GLY A 47 39.83 -13.41 24.01
N PRO A 48 40.81 -12.95 24.82
CA PRO A 48 40.68 -12.89 26.29
C PRO A 48 39.51 -12.03 26.78
N ILE A 49 39.21 -10.88 26.13
CA ILE A 49 38.05 -10.04 26.48
C ILE A 49 36.72 -10.76 26.21
N TRP A 50 36.63 -11.51 25.10
CA TRP A 50 35.46 -12.35 24.81
C TRP A 50 35.31 -13.50 25.83
N LYS A 51 36.41 -14.15 26.22
CA LYS A 51 36.42 -15.16 27.26
C LYS A 51 35.94 -14.62 28.61
N LEU A 52 36.37 -13.38 28.97
CA LEU A 52 35.90 -12.73 30.20
C LEU A 52 34.39 -12.50 30.18
N ARG A 53 33.87 -11.98 29.06
CA ARG A 53 32.43 -11.78 28.88
C ARG A 53 31.67 -13.09 29.08
N ASP A 54 32.06 -14.13 28.36
CA ASP A 54 31.36 -15.42 28.36
C ASP A 54 31.43 -16.07 29.76
N TYR A 55 32.58 -15.92 30.44
CA TYR A 55 32.74 -16.38 31.80
C TYR A 55 31.78 -15.64 32.76
N VAL A 56 31.71 -14.32 32.71
CA VAL A 56 30.82 -13.52 33.55
C VAL A 56 29.36 -13.89 33.31
N TYR A 57 28.96 -14.04 32.05
CA TYR A 57 27.58 -14.40 31.72
C TYR A 57 27.19 -15.80 32.20
N SER A 58 28.12 -16.78 32.16
CA SER A 58 27.87 -18.13 32.64
C SER A 58 27.86 -18.25 34.18
N HIS A 59 28.45 -17.26 34.90
CA HIS A 59 28.56 -17.23 36.35
C HIS A 59 27.68 -16.16 37.02
N LYS A 60 26.67 -15.64 36.31
CA LYS A 60 25.69 -14.74 36.94
C LYS A 60 24.75 -15.45 37.90
N GLU A 61 24.59 -16.77 37.76
CA GLU A 61 23.83 -17.69 38.60
C GLU A 61 24.60 -19.01 38.76
N PRO A 62 24.55 -19.69 39.89
CA PRO A 62 23.89 -19.26 41.13
C PRO A 62 24.63 -18.13 41.89
N VAL A 63 24.06 -17.66 42.99
CA VAL A 63 24.57 -16.50 43.76
C VAL A 63 26.02 -16.72 44.24
N GLU A 64 26.39 -17.93 44.63
CA GLU A 64 27.76 -18.26 45.08
C GLU A 64 28.77 -18.06 43.95
N ALA A 65 28.49 -18.55 42.75
CA ALA A 65 29.36 -18.41 41.57
C ALA A 65 29.49 -16.94 41.18
N ARG A 66 28.40 -16.17 41.24
CA ARG A 66 28.40 -14.73 41.02
C ARG A 66 29.28 -13.98 42.02
N THR A 67 29.18 -14.32 43.31
CA THR A 67 29.93 -13.67 44.38
C THR A 67 31.43 -13.96 44.29
N ASP A 68 31.83 -15.18 43.95
CA ASP A 68 33.23 -15.53 43.70
C ASP A 68 33.81 -14.79 42.48
N CYS A 69 33.04 -14.79 41.39
CA CYS A 69 33.42 -14.07 40.17
C CYS A 69 33.56 -12.54 40.47
N GLU A 70 32.61 -11.95 41.17
CA GLU A 70 32.68 -10.54 41.59
C GLU A 70 33.95 -10.26 42.40
N ALA A 71 34.25 -11.09 43.41
CA ALA A 71 35.42 -10.93 44.27
C ALA A 71 36.74 -10.93 43.48
N LYS A 72 36.89 -11.85 42.51
CA LYS A 72 38.08 -11.92 41.66
C LYS A 72 38.20 -10.72 40.73
N LEU A 73 37.07 -10.23 40.14
CA LEU A 73 37.08 -9.02 39.33
C LEU A 73 37.46 -7.81 40.15
N LEU A 74 36.99 -7.69 41.40
CA LEU A 74 37.37 -6.59 42.26
C LEU A 74 38.84 -6.66 42.68
N ALA A 75 39.38 -7.83 43.02
CA ALA A 75 40.80 -8.03 43.29
C ALA A 75 41.68 -7.61 42.09
N PHE A 76 41.26 -7.86 40.85
CA PHE A 76 41.98 -7.42 39.65
C PHE A 76 42.08 -5.91 39.55
N LEU A 77 41.10 -5.15 39.98
CA LEU A 77 41.14 -3.67 39.94
C LEU A 77 42.25 -3.09 40.79
N SER A 78 42.71 -3.81 41.83
CA SER A 78 43.82 -3.40 42.73
C SER A 78 45.19 -3.80 42.20
N THR A 79 45.30 -4.50 41.09
CA THR A 79 46.59 -4.90 40.48
C THR A 79 47.21 -3.78 39.64
N ASN A 80 48.44 -4.02 39.17
CA ASN A 80 49.12 -3.12 38.21
C ASN A 80 48.68 -3.34 36.74
N ALA A 81 47.48 -3.85 36.53
CA ALA A 81 46.90 -4.00 35.19
C ALA A 81 46.70 -2.65 34.48
N THR A 82 46.72 -2.65 33.16
CA THR A 82 46.56 -1.40 32.38
C THR A 82 45.19 -0.76 32.65
N PRO A 83 45.08 0.58 32.53
CA PRO A 83 43.80 1.27 32.67
C PRO A 83 42.70 0.66 31.75
N VAL A 84 43.03 0.32 30.51
CA VAL A 84 42.09 -0.25 29.55
C VAL A 84 41.58 -1.63 30.02
N SER A 85 42.46 -2.46 30.61
CA SER A 85 42.07 -3.74 31.18
C SER A 85 41.12 -3.56 32.39
N LYS A 86 41.41 -2.59 33.25
CA LYS A 86 40.52 -2.25 34.36
C LYS A 86 39.16 -1.75 33.90
N MET A 87 39.13 -0.90 32.86
CA MET A 87 37.88 -0.45 32.22
C MET A 87 37.06 -1.62 31.69
N ALA A 88 37.70 -2.62 31.06
CA ALA A 88 37.02 -3.82 30.54
C ALA A 88 36.41 -4.64 31.72
N VAL A 89 37.12 -4.80 32.83
CA VAL A 89 36.60 -5.49 34.01
C VAL A 89 35.45 -4.72 34.65
N ILE A 90 35.55 -3.41 34.83
CA ILE A 90 34.49 -2.54 35.37
C ILE A 90 33.21 -2.70 34.54
N ARG A 91 33.33 -2.77 33.21
CA ARG A 91 32.18 -2.97 32.33
C ARG A 91 31.41 -4.25 32.65
N HIS A 92 32.10 -5.32 33.12
CA HIS A 92 31.46 -6.60 33.44
C HIS A 92 30.87 -6.62 34.87
N LEU A 93 31.37 -5.79 35.81
CA LEU A 93 30.79 -5.65 37.13
C LEU A 93 29.34 -5.14 37.10
N ARG A 94 28.93 -4.45 36.06
CA ARG A 94 27.52 -4.04 35.88
C ARG A 94 26.54 -5.24 35.82
N ILE A 95 27.04 -6.45 35.46
CA ILE A 95 26.23 -7.66 35.24
C ILE A 95 26.08 -8.47 36.53
N ILE A 96 27.18 -8.56 37.28
CA ILE A 96 27.27 -9.43 38.47
C ILE A 96 27.50 -8.68 39.78
N GLY A 97 27.84 -7.38 39.70
CA GLY A 97 28.22 -6.57 40.85
C GLY A 97 27.09 -6.43 41.87
N GLY A 98 27.49 -6.33 43.12
CA GLY A 98 26.67 -6.00 44.27
C GLY A 98 27.26 -4.84 45.09
N ASP A 99 26.90 -4.73 46.36
CA ASP A 99 27.33 -3.63 47.23
C ASP A 99 28.86 -3.54 47.37
N ARG A 100 29.57 -4.67 47.28
CA ARG A 100 31.06 -4.67 47.28
C ARG A 100 31.62 -3.98 46.05
N SER A 101 31.04 -4.24 44.88
CA SER A 101 31.41 -3.54 43.64
C SER A 101 31.13 -2.05 43.74
N VAL A 102 29.99 -1.65 44.30
CA VAL A 102 29.65 -0.25 44.51
C VAL A 102 30.69 0.43 45.40
N THR A 103 31.06 -0.19 46.51
CA THR A 103 32.08 0.37 47.44
C THR A 103 33.44 0.57 46.74
N ALA A 104 33.86 -0.39 45.93
CA ALA A 104 35.12 -0.29 45.17
C ALA A 104 35.07 0.73 44.03
N LEU A 105 33.92 0.88 43.36
CA LEU A 105 33.76 1.79 42.22
C LEU A 105 33.40 3.23 42.62
N ALA A 106 32.87 3.44 43.82
CA ALA A 106 32.44 4.78 44.27
C ALA A 106 33.54 5.85 44.20
N PRO A 107 34.80 5.62 44.63
CA PRO A 107 35.87 6.59 44.44
C PRO A 107 36.17 6.93 42.98
N MET A 108 36.00 5.96 42.08
CA MET A 108 36.25 6.09 40.64
C MET A 108 35.20 6.96 39.93
N LEU A 109 34.03 7.20 40.51
CA LEU A 109 32.98 8.08 39.96
C LEU A 109 33.44 9.55 39.83
N LEU A 110 34.53 9.94 40.52
CA LEU A 110 35.10 11.27 40.48
C LEU A 110 36.48 11.30 39.80
N ASP A 111 36.98 10.18 39.33
CA ASP A 111 38.25 10.06 38.62
C ASP A 111 38.06 10.44 37.13
N GLY A 112 38.78 11.42 36.63
CA GLY A 112 38.64 11.93 35.28
C GLY A 112 38.79 10.89 34.16
N ASN A 113 39.52 9.79 34.43
CA ASN A 113 39.76 8.74 33.45
C ASN A 113 38.81 7.52 33.59
N MET A 114 38.28 7.30 34.79
CA MET A 114 37.49 6.11 35.13
C MET A 114 36.02 6.40 35.38
N ALA A 115 35.65 7.70 35.54
CA ALA A 115 34.29 8.10 35.95
C ALA A 115 33.20 7.50 35.07
N ASP A 116 33.34 7.55 33.74
CA ASP A 116 32.33 7.06 32.80
C ASP A 116 32.14 5.54 32.92
N HIS A 117 33.23 4.79 33.10
CA HIS A 117 33.19 3.33 33.24
C HIS A 117 32.61 2.93 34.60
N ALA A 118 33.01 3.62 35.69
CA ALA A 118 32.44 3.39 37.01
C ALA A 118 30.95 3.71 37.05
N LEU A 119 30.55 4.85 36.47
CA LEU A 119 29.15 5.25 36.37
C LEU A 119 28.31 4.24 35.55
N TYR A 120 28.84 3.78 34.41
CA TYR A 120 28.19 2.77 33.57
C TYR A 120 27.95 1.45 34.32
N ALA A 121 28.86 1.08 35.23
CA ALA A 121 28.67 -0.13 36.04
C ALA A 121 27.71 0.13 37.22
N VAL A 122 27.96 1.18 38.05
CA VAL A 122 27.15 1.46 39.24
C VAL A 122 25.69 1.77 38.88
N GLU A 123 25.43 2.40 37.73
CA GLU A 123 24.07 2.65 37.26
C GLU A 123 23.23 1.37 37.15
N LYS A 124 23.83 0.24 36.82
CA LYS A 124 23.11 -1.04 36.62
C LYS A 124 23.13 -1.94 37.85
N ILE A 125 24.03 -1.72 38.78
CA ILE A 125 24.07 -2.48 40.03
C ILE A 125 22.81 -2.15 40.86
N PRO A 126 21.98 -3.14 41.23
CA PRO A 126 20.79 -2.90 42.03
C PRO A 126 21.13 -2.54 43.49
N GLY A 127 20.16 -1.95 44.17
CA GLY A 127 20.27 -1.72 45.63
C GLY A 127 20.53 -0.24 45.98
N THR A 128 20.28 0.02 47.27
CA THR A 128 20.38 1.40 47.84
C THR A 128 21.82 1.89 47.99
N ALA A 129 22.79 1.00 48.08
CA ALA A 129 24.22 1.36 48.11
C ALA A 129 24.64 2.10 46.84
N ALA A 130 24.21 1.64 45.65
CA ALA A 130 24.46 2.31 44.39
C ALA A 130 23.82 3.70 44.35
N ASP A 131 22.59 3.84 44.84
CA ASP A 131 21.89 5.12 44.91
C ASP A 131 22.63 6.12 45.80
N GLN A 132 23.07 5.67 46.97
CA GLN A 132 23.85 6.49 47.92
C GLN A 132 25.19 6.90 47.33
N ALA A 133 25.92 5.99 46.70
CA ALA A 133 27.21 6.29 46.05
C ALA A 133 27.06 7.36 44.96
N LEU A 134 26.02 7.24 44.11
CA LEU A 134 25.74 8.24 43.08
C LEU A 134 25.33 9.59 43.65
N ILE A 135 24.51 9.65 44.72
CA ILE A 135 24.12 10.88 45.39
C ILE A 135 25.36 11.58 46.03
N GLN A 136 26.22 10.80 46.68
CA GLN A 136 27.45 11.32 47.28
C GLN A 136 28.43 11.86 46.21
N ALA A 137 28.62 11.09 45.13
CA ALA A 137 29.46 11.53 44.01
C ALA A 137 28.91 12.83 43.37
N MET A 138 27.59 12.88 43.11
CA MET A 138 26.92 14.08 42.55
C MET A 138 27.14 15.32 43.45
N SER A 139 27.14 15.15 44.79
CA SER A 139 27.33 16.30 45.69
C SER A 139 28.73 16.92 45.60
N LYS A 140 29.73 16.12 45.24
CA LYS A 140 31.15 16.51 45.14
C LYS A 140 31.59 16.85 43.72
N ALA A 141 30.91 16.35 42.70
CA ALA A 141 31.24 16.54 41.30
C ALA A 141 30.85 17.93 40.79
N GLY A 142 31.48 18.34 39.68
CA GLY A 142 31.16 19.53 38.89
C GLY A 142 31.11 19.20 37.38
N GLY A 143 30.75 20.17 36.58
CA GLY A 143 30.79 20.08 35.12
C GLY A 143 30.05 18.87 34.52
N ALA A 144 30.66 18.23 33.51
CA ALA A 144 30.07 17.12 32.80
C ALA A 144 29.80 15.89 33.68
N ILE A 145 30.72 15.57 34.59
CA ILE A 145 30.58 14.42 35.49
C ILE A 145 29.32 14.57 36.37
N LYS A 146 29.07 15.74 36.89
CA LYS A 146 27.86 16.00 37.69
C LYS A 146 26.59 15.85 36.85
N THR A 147 26.61 16.31 35.61
CA THR A 147 25.47 16.19 34.69
C THR A 147 25.15 14.73 34.42
N GLU A 148 26.15 13.87 34.18
CA GLU A 148 25.96 12.45 33.96
C GLU A 148 25.48 11.70 35.22
N LEU A 149 25.98 12.07 36.40
CA LEU A 149 25.50 11.52 37.68
C LEU A 149 24.03 11.86 37.93
N ILE A 150 23.63 13.12 37.66
CA ILE A 150 22.23 13.54 37.73
C ILE A 150 21.36 12.69 36.78
N ALA A 151 21.81 12.54 35.54
CA ALA A 151 21.08 11.75 34.53
C ALA A 151 20.96 10.26 34.95
N SER A 152 22.03 9.68 35.51
CA SER A 152 22.04 8.31 36.03
C SER A 152 21.05 8.11 37.19
N LEU A 153 20.99 9.05 38.13
CA LEU A 153 19.99 9.04 39.21
C LEU A 153 18.55 9.07 38.67
N GLY A 154 18.31 9.83 37.59
CA GLY A 154 17.03 9.84 36.86
C GLY A 154 16.69 8.48 36.24
N ARG A 155 17.61 7.90 35.45
CA ARG A 155 17.44 6.61 34.80
C ARG A 155 17.21 5.46 35.77
N ARG A 156 17.89 5.51 36.94
CA ARG A 156 17.68 4.56 38.05
C ARG A 156 16.39 4.77 38.84
N LYS A 157 15.71 5.91 38.59
CA LYS A 157 14.53 6.35 39.37
C LYS A 157 14.78 6.43 40.86
N THR A 158 15.91 6.96 41.25
CA THR A 158 16.38 7.05 42.63
C THR A 158 15.58 8.11 43.41
N THR A 159 14.52 7.69 44.10
CA THR A 159 13.64 8.59 44.87
C THR A 159 14.39 9.33 46.00
N ALA A 160 15.40 8.70 46.60
CA ALA A 160 16.25 9.32 47.63
C ALA A 160 17.01 10.55 47.14
N ALA A 161 17.22 10.69 45.82
CA ALA A 161 17.91 11.83 45.20
C ALA A 161 17.02 13.07 45.04
N VAL A 162 15.70 12.97 45.18
CA VAL A 162 14.73 14.03 44.88
C VAL A 162 15.08 15.34 45.63
N ALA A 163 15.34 15.26 46.91
CA ALA A 163 15.67 16.47 47.73
C ALA A 163 16.94 17.18 47.24
N SER A 164 17.96 16.40 46.85
CA SER A 164 19.23 16.96 46.32
C SER A 164 19.07 17.53 44.92
N LEU A 165 18.33 16.85 44.06
CA LEU A 165 18.02 17.28 42.69
C LEU A 165 17.14 18.56 42.70
N SER A 166 16.22 18.68 43.64
CA SER A 166 15.35 19.87 43.79
C SER A 166 16.12 21.15 44.05
N ARG A 167 17.25 21.07 44.78
CA ARG A 167 18.14 22.23 45.02
C ARG A 167 18.85 22.67 43.74
N LEU A 168 18.95 21.80 42.73
CA LEU A 168 19.62 22.07 41.45
C LEU A 168 18.66 22.56 40.37
N LEU A 169 17.38 22.81 40.67
CA LEU A 169 16.38 23.30 39.70
C LEU A 169 16.64 24.75 39.25
N LYS A 170 17.67 25.41 39.78
CA LYS A 170 18.19 26.73 39.36
C LYS A 170 19.68 26.60 39.08
N GLY A 171 20.18 27.40 38.15
CA GLY A 171 21.61 27.44 37.81
C GLY A 171 22.03 26.43 36.75
N GLU A 172 23.31 26.14 36.69
CA GLU A 172 23.98 25.36 35.62
C GLU A 172 23.34 23.96 35.37
N PHE A 173 22.94 23.27 36.41
CA PHE A 173 22.43 21.90 36.34
C PHE A 173 20.90 21.81 36.27
N ALA A 174 20.20 22.94 36.11
CA ALA A 174 18.74 22.99 36.19
C ALA A 174 18.05 22.08 35.16
N VAL A 175 18.56 22.03 33.92
CA VAL A 175 18.02 21.20 32.86
C VAL A 175 18.18 19.70 33.19
N ALA A 176 19.38 19.30 33.63
CA ALA A 176 19.67 17.93 33.99
C ALA A 176 18.82 17.47 35.19
N ALA A 177 18.76 18.30 36.25
CA ALA A 177 17.96 18.02 37.44
C ALA A 177 16.47 17.93 37.15
N THR A 178 15.95 18.84 36.32
CA THR A 178 14.54 18.81 35.86
C THR A 178 14.23 17.53 35.12
N THR A 179 15.10 17.11 34.20
CA THR A 179 14.93 15.89 33.44
C THR A 179 14.97 14.65 34.35
N ALA A 180 15.95 14.59 35.25
CA ALA A 180 16.08 13.49 36.20
C ALA A 180 14.87 13.38 37.15
N LEU A 181 14.34 14.48 37.66
CA LEU A 181 13.11 14.47 38.46
C LEU A 181 11.91 13.97 37.66
N GLY A 182 11.82 14.33 36.37
CA GLY A 182 10.79 13.80 35.47
C GLY A 182 10.88 12.28 35.24
N GLU A 183 12.12 11.74 35.15
CA GLU A 183 12.37 10.29 35.02
C GLU A 183 12.05 9.53 36.33
N ILE A 184 12.41 10.13 37.50
CA ILE A 184 12.10 9.56 38.81
C ILE A 184 10.60 9.47 39.00
N GLY A 185 9.88 10.55 38.70
CA GLY A 185 8.42 10.62 38.86
C GLY A 185 8.00 10.51 40.34
N GLY A 186 6.72 10.16 40.53
CA GLY A 186 6.11 10.01 41.85
C GLY A 186 5.85 11.36 42.57
N ASP A 187 5.20 11.29 43.74
CA ASP A 187 4.69 12.49 44.43
C ASP A 187 5.77 13.51 44.78
N SER A 188 6.87 13.05 45.33
CA SER A 188 7.96 13.95 45.79
C SER A 188 8.60 14.72 44.63
N ALA A 189 8.90 14.04 43.50
CA ALA A 189 9.49 14.68 42.31
C ALA A 189 8.52 15.66 41.65
N CYS A 190 7.26 15.26 41.52
CA CYS A 190 6.22 16.11 40.93
C CYS A 190 5.95 17.35 41.81
N THR A 191 5.91 17.17 43.13
CA THR A 191 5.74 18.30 44.08
C THR A 191 6.91 19.29 44.00
N ALA A 192 8.14 18.82 43.79
CA ALA A 192 9.30 19.66 43.60
C ALA A 192 9.28 20.45 42.28
N LEU A 193 8.81 19.81 41.18
CA LEU A 193 8.76 20.42 39.85
C LEU A 193 7.66 21.48 39.69
N GLN A 194 6.52 21.36 40.38
CA GLN A 194 5.37 22.22 40.16
C GLN A 194 5.60 23.72 40.52
N PRO A 195 6.19 24.10 41.66
CA PRO A 195 6.50 25.50 41.97
C PRO A 195 7.64 26.04 41.06
N ALA A 196 8.64 25.19 40.75
CA ALA A 196 9.71 25.56 39.83
C ALA A 196 9.18 25.92 38.44
N PHE A 197 8.23 25.11 37.90
CA PHE A 197 7.56 25.37 36.63
C PHE A 197 6.83 26.74 36.63
N SER A 198 6.16 27.09 37.73
CA SER A 198 5.41 28.34 37.81
C SER A 198 6.33 29.56 37.82
N ALA A 199 7.56 29.44 38.37
CA ALA A 199 8.55 30.47 38.46
C ALA A 199 9.55 30.54 37.28
N ALA A 200 9.51 29.55 36.34
CA ALA A 200 10.48 29.42 35.28
C ALA A 200 10.30 30.43 34.14
N ASP A 201 11.40 30.83 33.51
CA ASP A 201 11.40 31.54 32.24
C ASP A 201 10.88 30.65 31.07
N ALA A 202 10.77 31.20 29.89
CA ALA A 202 10.20 30.48 28.74
C ALA A 202 11.02 29.24 28.32
N ALA A 203 12.35 29.30 28.42
CA ALA A 203 13.24 28.21 28.03
C ALA A 203 13.20 27.06 29.05
N ALA A 204 13.39 27.36 30.34
CA ALA A 204 13.31 26.36 31.40
C ALA A 204 11.90 25.75 31.54
N ARG A 205 10.86 26.56 31.29
CA ARG A 205 9.45 26.13 31.36
C ARG A 205 9.13 24.97 30.40
N SER A 206 9.72 24.97 29.19
CA SER A 206 9.52 23.88 28.23
C SER A 206 10.08 22.55 28.75
N THR A 207 11.28 22.53 29.30
CA THR A 207 11.89 21.35 29.89
C THR A 207 11.09 20.85 31.10
N MET A 208 10.69 21.78 31.97
CA MET A 208 9.87 21.46 33.16
C MET A 208 8.50 20.92 32.78
N ALA A 209 7.86 21.47 31.74
CA ALA A 209 6.59 20.95 31.21
C ALA A 209 6.75 19.53 30.69
N SER A 210 7.81 19.24 29.95
CA SER A 210 8.13 17.89 29.49
C SER A 210 8.30 16.90 30.66
N SER A 211 9.02 17.30 31.71
CA SER A 211 9.21 16.47 32.89
C SER A 211 7.92 16.26 33.69
N LEU A 212 7.07 17.30 33.80
CA LEU A 212 5.75 17.16 34.41
C LEU A 212 4.82 16.26 33.60
N LEU A 213 4.92 16.26 32.26
CA LEU A 213 4.18 15.30 31.42
C LEU A 213 4.60 13.86 31.71
N LYS A 214 5.90 13.59 31.89
CA LYS A 214 6.37 12.26 32.31
C LYS A 214 5.83 11.87 33.70
N CYS A 215 5.79 12.80 34.64
CA CYS A 215 5.17 12.57 35.95
C CYS A 215 3.67 12.20 35.79
N ALA A 216 2.93 12.93 34.95
CA ALA A 216 1.52 12.67 34.70
C ALA A 216 1.30 11.30 34.08
N GLU A 217 2.14 10.89 33.11
CA GLU A 217 2.11 9.54 32.54
C GLU A 217 2.43 8.46 33.59
N GLY A 218 3.38 8.72 34.48
CA GLY A 218 3.69 7.83 35.59
C GLY A 218 2.48 7.62 36.52
N TYR A 219 1.78 8.69 36.89
CA TYR A 219 0.54 8.62 37.67
C TYR A 219 -0.54 7.83 36.95
N ARG A 220 -0.71 8.05 35.66
CA ARG A 220 -1.68 7.33 34.83
C ARG A 220 -1.38 5.83 34.78
N ALA A 221 -0.10 5.47 34.59
CA ALA A 221 0.34 4.07 34.62
C ALA A 221 0.07 3.41 35.97
N GLY A 222 0.20 4.19 37.07
CA GLY A 222 -0.15 3.79 38.44
C GLY A 222 -1.64 3.89 38.78
N LYS A 223 -2.52 4.20 37.79
CA LYS A 223 -3.99 4.37 37.96
C LYS A 223 -4.36 5.50 38.93
N ASN A 224 -3.50 6.50 39.09
CA ASN A 224 -3.80 7.74 39.84
C ASN A 224 -4.22 8.85 38.88
N ASP A 225 -5.42 8.70 38.30
CA ASP A 225 -5.95 9.63 37.31
C ASP A 225 -6.15 11.04 37.86
N ALA A 226 -6.46 11.19 39.16
CA ALA A 226 -6.66 12.49 39.78
C ALA A 226 -5.38 13.35 39.81
N ALA A 227 -4.25 12.75 40.20
CA ALA A 227 -2.95 13.42 40.18
C ALA A 227 -2.47 13.73 38.75
N SER A 228 -2.72 12.81 37.83
CA SER A 228 -2.43 12.98 36.40
C SER A 228 -3.25 14.13 35.81
N ASP A 229 -4.57 14.19 36.03
CA ASP A 229 -5.48 15.23 35.54
C ASP A 229 -5.06 16.63 36.06
N ALA A 230 -4.67 16.74 37.33
CA ALA A 230 -4.21 17.99 37.89
C ALA A 230 -3.00 18.57 37.14
N ILE A 231 -2.05 17.73 36.77
CA ILE A 231 -0.86 18.15 35.98
C ILE A 231 -1.28 18.54 34.56
N TYR A 232 -2.03 17.69 33.87
CA TYR A 232 -2.48 17.98 32.49
C TYR A 232 -3.30 19.26 32.43
N LYS A 233 -4.20 19.49 33.41
CA LYS A 233 -5.00 20.71 33.52
C LYS A 233 -4.11 21.95 33.66
N LYS A 234 -3.07 21.88 34.53
CA LYS A 234 -2.11 22.97 34.73
C LYS A 234 -1.34 23.27 33.44
N LEU A 235 -0.83 22.23 32.75
CA LEU A 235 -0.04 22.40 31.53
C LEU A 235 -0.90 22.90 30.36
N ALA A 236 -2.11 22.40 30.21
CA ALA A 236 -3.03 22.79 29.14
C ALA A 236 -3.50 24.25 29.25
N ALA A 237 -3.44 24.84 30.46
CA ALA A 237 -3.79 26.25 30.68
C ALA A 237 -2.67 27.23 30.24
N VAL A 238 -1.47 26.72 29.90
CA VAL A 238 -0.31 27.58 29.57
C VAL A 238 -0.21 27.71 28.04
N SER A 239 -0.65 28.85 27.52
CA SER A 239 -0.74 29.11 26.07
C SER A 239 0.60 29.24 25.36
N ASN A 240 1.64 29.70 26.07
CA ASN A 240 2.98 29.97 25.52
C ASN A 240 3.93 28.75 25.55
N LEU A 241 3.44 27.56 25.86
CA LEU A 241 4.22 26.33 25.69
C LEU A 241 4.36 25.96 24.19
N PRO A 242 5.44 25.28 23.80
CA PRO A 242 5.59 24.70 22.50
C PRO A 242 4.35 23.86 22.12
N LEU A 243 3.96 23.91 20.85
CA LEU A 243 2.74 23.26 20.36
C LEU A 243 2.70 21.75 20.70
N SER A 244 3.83 21.06 20.61
CA SER A 244 3.93 19.63 20.97
C SER A 244 3.55 19.35 22.42
N LEU A 245 4.00 20.17 23.35
CA LEU A 245 3.69 20.05 24.77
C LEU A 245 2.23 20.42 25.07
N ARG A 246 1.69 21.45 24.41
CA ARG A 246 0.26 21.82 24.50
C ARG A 246 -0.62 20.67 24.01
N LYS A 247 -0.30 20.07 22.85
CA LYS A 247 -0.99 18.90 22.33
C LYS A 247 -0.93 17.73 23.31
N ALA A 248 0.26 17.39 23.82
CA ALA A 248 0.44 16.30 24.79
C ALA A 248 -0.37 16.51 26.06
N ALA A 249 -0.35 17.72 26.63
CA ALA A 249 -1.13 18.07 27.81
C ALA A 249 -2.65 17.93 27.56
N MET A 250 -3.13 18.39 26.40
CA MET A 250 -4.54 18.29 26.06
C MET A 250 -4.98 16.85 25.80
N LEU A 251 -4.17 16.06 25.10
CA LEU A 251 -4.39 14.62 24.90
C LEU A 251 -4.50 13.89 26.24
N GLY A 252 -3.57 14.13 27.17
CA GLY A 252 -3.60 13.56 28.51
C GLY A 252 -4.85 13.98 29.30
N LYS A 253 -5.18 15.27 29.28
CA LYS A 253 -6.35 15.83 29.97
C LYS A 253 -7.67 15.19 29.48
N ILE A 254 -7.83 14.97 28.16
CA ILE A 254 -9.01 14.28 27.63
C ILE A 254 -9.04 12.83 28.13
N SER A 255 -7.89 12.13 28.10
CA SER A 255 -7.81 10.73 28.51
C SER A 255 -8.14 10.47 29.98
N THR A 256 -7.94 11.48 30.86
CA THR A 256 -8.24 11.39 32.31
C THR A 256 -9.60 11.99 32.68
N SER A 257 -10.31 12.59 31.72
CA SER A 257 -11.54 13.34 32.02
C SER A 257 -12.82 12.49 32.18
N GLY A 258 -12.75 11.18 31.88
CA GLY A 258 -13.90 10.26 32.01
C GLY A 258 -15.10 10.73 31.20
N SER A 259 -16.26 10.90 31.86
CA SER A 259 -17.50 11.34 31.19
C SER A 259 -17.42 12.73 30.56
N ARG A 260 -16.48 13.59 30.99
CA ARG A 260 -16.29 14.93 30.40
C ARG A 260 -15.53 14.92 29.08
N ALA A 261 -14.97 13.78 28.65
CA ALA A 261 -14.20 13.67 27.40
C ALA A 261 -15.02 14.13 26.18
N ALA A 262 -16.29 13.76 26.10
CA ALA A 262 -17.17 14.13 25.00
C ALA A 262 -17.34 15.65 24.85
N SER A 263 -17.59 16.36 25.98
CA SER A 263 -17.71 17.83 25.95
C SER A 263 -16.38 18.50 25.62
N MET A 264 -15.26 18.00 26.13
CA MET A 264 -13.94 18.57 25.83
C MET A 264 -13.55 18.40 24.37
N ILE A 265 -13.83 17.23 23.77
CA ILE A 265 -13.64 16.99 22.33
C ILE A 265 -14.51 17.99 21.54
N ALA A 266 -15.77 18.17 21.95
CA ALA A 266 -16.68 19.11 21.30
C ALA A 266 -16.18 20.56 21.36
N ASP A 267 -15.64 20.99 22.50
CA ASP A 267 -15.10 22.34 22.68
C ASP A 267 -13.85 22.57 21.81
N LEU A 268 -12.97 21.56 21.69
CA LEU A 268 -11.81 21.63 20.79
C LEU A 268 -12.25 21.73 19.33
N LEU A 269 -13.26 20.96 18.92
CA LEU A 269 -13.76 20.98 17.54
C LEU A 269 -14.40 22.32 17.19
N ARG A 270 -15.08 23.00 18.13
CA ARG A 270 -15.68 24.34 17.94
C ARG A 270 -14.66 25.46 17.95
N GLY A 271 -13.52 25.28 18.63
CA GLY A 271 -12.48 26.28 18.76
C GLY A 271 -11.84 26.67 17.43
N SER A 272 -11.16 27.83 17.38
CA SER A 272 -10.45 28.31 16.19
C SER A 272 -9.00 27.82 16.09
N ASP A 273 -8.46 27.18 17.15
CA ASP A 273 -7.09 26.63 17.16
C ASP A 273 -7.05 25.31 16.36
N VAL A 274 -6.66 25.39 15.09
CA VAL A 274 -6.61 24.22 14.18
C VAL A 274 -5.77 23.07 14.75
N PRO A 275 -4.56 23.28 15.29
CA PRO A 275 -3.81 22.25 15.98
C PRO A 275 -4.55 21.57 17.15
N MET A 276 -5.40 22.29 17.87
CA MET A 276 -6.20 21.75 18.96
C MET A 276 -7.46 21.02 18.45
N GLN A 277 -8.04 21.47 17.33
CA GLN A 277 -9.09 20.71 16.63
C GLN A 277 -8.55 19.31 16.23
N GLU A 278 -7.32 19.22 15.74
CA GLU A 278 -6.68 17.93 15.41
C GLU A 278 -6.56 17.00 16.62
N VAL A 279 -6.25 17.56 17.81
CA VAL A 279 -6.26 16.80 19.06
C VAL A 279 -7.67 16.25 19.35
N GLY A 280 -8.70 17.08 19.21
CA GLY A 280 -10.11 16.67 19.35
C GLY A 280 -10.46 15.52 18.40
N ILE A 281 -10.12 15.66 17.10
CA ILE A 281 -10.37 14.65 16.07
C ILE A 281 -9.66 13.33 16.39
N SER A 282 -8.39 13.38 16.80
CA SER A 282 -7.63 12.18 17.14
C SER A 282 -8.23 11.42 18.33
N LYS A 283 -8.79 12.15 19.29
CA LYS A 283 -9.38 11.58 20.49
C LYS A 283 -10.79 11.01 20.31
N ILE A 284 -11.47 11.30 19.21
CA ILE A 284 -12.77 10.66 18.88
C ILE A 284 -12.58 9.13 18.84
N LYS A 285 -11.49 8.62 18.24
CA LYS A 285 -11.23 7.18 18.12
C LYS A 285 -10.98 6.48 19.46
N GLU A 286 -10.30 7.14 20.37
CA GLU A 286 -9.94 6.57 21.68
C GLU A 286 -11.10 6.62 22.68
N ASN A 287 -11.99 7.61 22.54
CA ASN A 287 -13.15 7.80 23.44
C ASN A 287 -14.44 7.32 22.77
N PHE A 288 -14.50 6.01 22.54
CA PHE A 288 -15.59 5.32 21.85
C PHE A 288 -16.82 5.15 22.76
N THR A 289 -17.47 6.24 23.16
CA THR A 289 -18.72 6.19 23.91
C THR A 289 -19.91 6.62 23.04
N ALA A 290 -21.10 6.13 23.36
CA ALA A 290 -22.33 6.55 22.68
C ALA A 290 -22.55 8.07 22.80
N GLU A 291 -22.12 8.66 23.90
CA GLU A 291 -22.20 10.10 24.16
C GLU A 291 -21.25 10.88 23.26
N THR A 292 -19.98 10.45 23.16
CA THR A 292 -18.99 11.09 22.27
C THR A 292 -19.46 11.09 20.83
N ILE A 293 -19.95 9.95 20.33
CA ILE A 293 -20.45 9.84 18.95
C ILE A 293 -21.63 10.77 18.73
N ARG A 294 -22.63 10.75 19.62
CA ARG A 294 -23.82 11.61 19.54
C ARG A 294 -23.44 13.08 19.53
N THR A 295 -22.54 13.49 20.43
CA THR A 295 -22.06 14.86 20.55
C THR A 295 -21.32 15.29 19.28
N VAL A 296 -20.39 14.47 18.77
CA VAL A 296 -19.63 14.77 17.55
C VAL A 296 -20.57 14.84 16.33
N CYS A 297 -21.47 13.87 16.16
CA CYS A 297 -22.44 13.87 15.06
C CYS A 297 -23.31 15.15 15.03
N SER A 298 -23.75 15.64 16.19
CA SER A 298 -24.53 16.87 16.27
C SER A 298 -23.76 18.13 15.91
N LEU A 299 -22.44 18.05 15.96
CA LEU A 299 -21.54 19.17 15.63
C LEU A 299 -21.14 19.22 14.16
N VAL A 300 -21.07 18.09 13.46
CA VAL A 300 -20.58 18.02 12.07
C VAL A 300 -21.09 19.17 11.20
N PRO A 301 -22.42 19.47 11.12
CA PRO A 301 -22.92 20.52 10.23
C PRO A 301 -22.52 21.94 10.66
N LYS A 302 -22.00 22.11 11.87
CA LYS A 302 -21.60 23.40 12.46
C LYS A 302 -20.09 23.65 12.43
N LEU A 303 -19.32 22.64 12.05
CA LEU A 303 -17.86 22.72 12.01
C LEU A 303 -17.38 23.45 10.73
N PRO A 304 -16.17 24.04 10.74
CA PRO A 304 -15.50 24.47 9.52
C PRO A 304 -15.36 23.31 8.53
N GLU A 305 -15.39 23.60 7.23
CA GLU A 305 -15.33 22.61 6.15
C GLU A 305 -14.20 21.59 6.33
N SER A 306 -12.98 22.06 6.58
CA SER A 306 -11.82 21.19 6.78
C SER A 306 -11.97 20.24 7.96
N SER A 307 -12.66 20.66 9.02
CA SER A 307 -12.94 19.82 10.19
C SER A 307 -14.07 18.84 9.92
N GLN A 308 -15.12 19.24 9.16
CA GLN A 308 -16.17 18.33 8.72
C GLN A 308 -15.55 17.15 7.95
N ILE A 309 -14.69 17.41 6.97
CA ILE A 309 -14.02 16.39 6.15
C ILE A 309 -13.26 15.40 7.02
N LYS A 310 -12.43 15.90 7.94
CA LYS A 310 -11.62 15.06 8.83
C LYS A 310 -12.51 14.24 9.79
N VAL A 311 -13.56 14.83 10.34
CA VAL A 311 -14.49 14.14 11.23
C VAL A 311 -15.28 13.06 10.49
N LEU A 312 -15.78 13.33 9.28
CA LEU A 312 -16.46 12.33 8.44
C LEU A 312 -15.55 11.12 8.16
N ALA A 313 -14.27 11.35 7.86
CA ALA A 313 -13.29 10.27 7.69
C ALA A 313 -13.14 9.44 8.97
N VAL A 314 -13.18 10.06 10.16
CA VAL A 314 -13.15 9.33 11.43
C VAL A 314 -14.45 8.56 11.64
N LEU A 315 -15.61 9.19 11.41
CA LEU A 315 -16.93 8.57 11.60
C LEU A 315 -17.15 7.35 10.70
N SER A 316 -16.50 7.26 9.54
CA SER A 316 -16.58 6.09 8.65
C SER A 316 -16.12 4.78 9.29
N GLY A 317 -15.37 4.82 10.39
CA GLY A 317 -14.92 3.66 11.15
C GLY A 317 -15.87 3.20 12.27
N TYR A 318 -17.02 3.83 12.40
CA TYR A 318 -17.97 3.57 13.51
C TYR A 318 -19.18 2.74 13.08
N PRO A 319 -19.92 2.14 14.04
CA PRO A 319 -21.16 1.42 13.74
C PRO A 319 -22.15 2.29 12.98
N LYS A 320 -22.64 1.79 11.85
CA LYS A 320 -23.46 2.54 10.90
C LYS A 320 -24.72 3.12 11.53
N ASP A 321 -25.38 2.37 12.40
CA ASP A 321 -26.62 2.76 13.09
C ASP A 321 -26.50 4.08 13.85
N ARG A 322 -25.28 4.45 14.23
CA ARG A 322 -25.00 5.66 15.00
C ARG A 322 -24.55 6.85 14.18
N VAL A 323 -23.94 6.62 13.02
CA VAL A 323 -23.29 7.69 12.24
C VAL A 323 -23.94 7.91 10.87
N LEU A 324 -24.64 6.92 10.31
CA LEU A 324 -25.22 7.00 8.97
C LEU A 324 -26.13 8.22 8.77
N PRO A 325 -27.04 8.61 9.70
CA PRO A 325 -27.87 9.79 9.52
C PRO A 325 -27.06 11.08 9.33
N THR A 326 -25.96 11.22 10.09
CA THR A 326 -25.07 12.40 9.99
C THR A 326 -24.30 12.39 8.67
N VAL A 327 -23.83 11.23 8.23
CA VAL A 327 -23.11 11.10 6.96
C VAL A 327 -24.05 11.38 5.78
N LEU A 328 -25.29 10.88 5.81
CA LEU A 328 -26.32 11.19 4.80
C LEU A 328 -26.68 12.68 4.76
N GLN A 329 -26.70 13.36 5.91
CA GLN A 329 -26.89 14.79 5.97
C GLN A 329 -25.71 15.54 5.35
N ALA A 330 -24.47 15.16 5.67
CA ALA A 330 -23.26 15.75 5.11
C ALA A 330 -23.15 15.52 3.59
N ALA A 331 -23.69 14.42 3.10
CA ALA A 331 -23.77 14.12 1.67
C ALA A 331 -24.71 15.06 0.89
N LYS A 332 -25.49 15.90 1.59
CA LYS A 332 -26.34 16.97 1.03
C LYS A 332 -25.77 18.37 1.24
N SER A 333 -24.53 18.50 1.74
CA SER A 333 -23.86 19.78 1.99
C SER A 333 -23.75 20.63 0.72
N GLU A 334 -23.80 21.95 0.85
CA GLU A 334 -23.51 22.86 -0.26
C GLU A 334 -22.05 22.77 -0.71
N SER A 335 -21.13 22.44 0.20
CA SER A 335 -19.71 22.23 -0.14
C SER A 335 -19.48 20.92 -0.86
N LEU A 336 -18.90 21.00 -2.05
CA LEU A 336 -18.45 19.83 -2.83
C LEU A 336 -17.46 18.96 -2.04
N ALA A 337 -16.54 19.58 -1.32
CA ALA A 337 -15.51 18.87 -0.56
C ALA A 337 -16.13 18.06 0.59
N VAL A 338 -17.15 18.61 1.26
CA VAL A 338 -17.89 17.89 2.32
C VAL A 338 -18.74 16.77 1.72
N ARG A 339 -19.43 17.01 0.59
CA ARG A 339 -20.22 15.95 -0.08
C ARG A 339 -19.33 14.77 -0.49
N THR A 340 -18.19 15.05 -1.13
CA THR A 340 -17.27 13.99 -1.56
C THR A 340 -16.65 13.23 -0.38
N ALA A 341 -16.34 13.92 0.73
CA ALA A 341 -15.90 13.27 1.96
C ALA A 341 -17.01 12.39 2.58
N ALA A 342 -18.26 12.84 2.53
CA ALA A 342 -19.40 12.05 2.97
C ALA A 342 -19.62 10.82 2.09
N TYR A 343 -19.44 10.92 0.75
CA TYR A 343 -19.51 9.76 -0.14
C TYR A 343 -18.41 8.74 0.22
N GLY A 344 -17.17 9.17 0.46
CA GLY A 344 -16.13 8.28 0.95
C GLY A 344 -16.45 7.62 2.29
N ALA A 345 -17.12 8.32 3.20
CA ALA A 345 -17.58 7.72 4.45
C ALA A 345 -18.71 6.68 4.22
N LEU A 346 -19.63 6.93 3.27
CA LEU A 346 -20.70 6.00 2.90
C LEU A 346 -20.20 4.67 2.33
N GLU A 347 -18.99 4.60 1.78
CA GLU A 347 -18.39 3.33 1.33
C GLU A 347 -18.31 2.29 2.47
N ASN A 348 -18.14 2.76 3.70
CA ASN A 348 -18.01 1.91 4.88
C ASN A 348 -19.31 1.76 5.67
N VAL A 349 -20.06 2.86 5.85
CA VAL A 349 -21.24 2.90 6.72
C VAL A 349 -22.56 3.00 5.96
N GLY A 350 -22.51 3.21 4.64
CA GLY A 350 -23.69 3.33 3.78
C GLY A 350 -24.44 2.01 3.58
N ASP A 351 -25.72 2.15 3.31
CA ASP A 351 -26.59 1.06 2.91
C ASP A 351 -27.57 1.50 1.81
N VAL A 352 -28.63 0.75 1.60
CA VAL A 352 -29.63 1.03 0.56
C VAL A 352 -30.27 2.42 0.68
N SER A 353 -30.29 3.04 1.86
CA SER A 353 -30.85 4.38 2.06
C SER A 353 -30.04 5.49 1.39
N ALA A 354 -28.73 5.24 1.13
CA ALA A 354 -27.86 6.17 0.44
C ALA A 354 -28.02 6.14 -1.09
N LEU A 355 -28.61 5.06 -1.65
CA LEU A 355 -28.61 4.79 -3.08
C LEU A 355 -29.31 5.91 -3.88
N GLY A 356 -30.46 6.38 -3.45
CA GLY A 356 -31.21 7.42 -4.16
C GLY A 356 -30.43 8.73 -4.28
N LEU A 357 -29.83 9.17 -3.17
CA LEU A 357 -29.01 10.39 -3.13
C LEU A 357 -27.77 10.25 -4.06
N LEU A 358 -27.10 9.12 -4.00
CA LEU A 358 -25.91 8.89 -4.82
C LEU A 358 -26.22 8.79 -6.31
N LEU A 359 -27.36 8.16 -6.69
CA LEU A 359 -27.82 8.10 -8.08
C LEU A 359 -28.18 9.50 -8.59
N GLU A 360 -28.87 10.29 -7.78
CA GLU A 360 -29.19 11.68 -8.13
C GLU A 360 -27.92 12.51 -8.32
N SER A 361 -26.95 12.38 -7.43
CA SER A 361 -25.67 13.08 -7.57
C SER A 361 -24.91 12.61 -8.82
N ALA A 362 -24.84 11.32 -9.07
CA ALA A 362 -24.15 10.77 -10.25
C ALA A 362 -24.81 11.21 -11.57
N SER A 363 -26.15 11.36 -11.58
CA SER A 363 -26.89 11.74 -12.80
C SER A 363 -26.82 13.24 -13.11
N LYS A 364 -26.85 14.10 -12.08
CA LYS A 364 -26.91 15.57 -12.23
C LYS A 364 -25.53 16.23 -12.33
N ASN A 365 -24.51 15.69 -11.66
CA ASN A 365 -23.18 16.27 -11.60
C ASN A 365 -22.24 15.71 -12.68
N ARG A 366 -21.04 16.30 -12.81
CA ARG A 366 -19.99 15.86 -13.71
C ARG A 366 -18.63 15.89 -12.98
N GLY A 367 -17.63 15.29 -13.57
CA GLY A 367 -16.25 15.31 -13.05
C GLY A 367 -16.07 14.53 -11.74
N ALA A 368 -15.42 15.16 -10.77
CA ALA A 368 -15.00 14.49 -9.53
C ALA A 368 -16.20 14.03 -8.68
N GLU A 369 -17.26 14.81 -8.58
CA GLU A 369 -18.45 14.46 -7.79
C GLU A 369 -19.20 13.27 -8.37
N GLN A 370 -19.41 13.25 -9.70
CA GLN A 370 -20.01 12.10 -10.39
C GLN A 370 -19.18 10.83 -10.16
N THR A 371 -17.87 10.95 -10.31
CA THR A 371 -16.96 9.83 -10.11
C THR A 371 -17.02 9.30 -8.67
N ALA A 372 -17.02 10.20 -7.68
CA ALA A 372 -17.12 9.83 -6.28
C ALA A 372 -18.44 9.12 -5.98
N ALA A 373 -19.56 9.66 -6.46
CA ALA A 373 -20.88 9.04 -6.25
C ALA A 373 -20.95 7.63 -6.89
N ARG A 374 -20.46 7.45 -8.12
CA ARG A 374 -20.40 6.15 -8.79
C ARG A 374 -19.54 5.13 -8.05
N ASN A 375 -18.35 5.55 -7.60
CA ASN A 375 -17.45 4.70 -6.81
C ASN A 375 -18.12 4.27 -5.52
N THR A 376 -18.78 5.19 -4.82
CA THR A 376 -19.51 4.87 -3.58
C THR A 376 -20.64 3.88 -3.85
N ILE A 377 -21.45 4.07 -4.90
CA ILE A 377 -22.50 3.10 -5.29
C ILE A 377 -21.89 1.71 -5.51
N ALA A 378 -20.76 1.64 -6.21
CA ALA A 378 -20.08 0.37 -6.48
C ALA A 378 -19.60 -0.34 -5.20
N LEU A 379 -19.27 0.41 -4.14
CA LEU A 379 -18.73 -0.09 -2.87
C LEU A 379 -19.78 -0.25 -1.75
N LEU A 380 -21.00 0.29 -1.90
CA LEU A 380 -22.07 0.08 -0.93
C LEU A 380 -22.27 -1.39 -0.61
N LYS A 381 -22.40 -1.73 0.67
CA LYS A 381 -22.41 -3.12 1.15
C LYS A 381 -23.82 -3.70 1.22
N GLY A 382 -23.91 -4.97 0.92
CA GLY A 382 -25.08 -5.79 1.17
C GLY A 382 -25.98 -6.03 -0.04
N ARG A 383 -26.59 -7.21 -0.07
CA ARG A 383 -27.54 -7.65 -1.09
C ARG A 383 -28.75 -6.73 -1.28
N PRO A 384 -29.31 -6.09 -0.21
CA PRO A 384 -30.42 -5.16 -0.39
C PRO A 384 -30.16 -3.99 -1.33
N VAL A 385 -28.86 -3.58 -1.49
CA VAL A 385 -28.47 -2.55 -2.47
C VAL A 385 -28.64 -3.10 -3.89
N ASP A 386 -28.19 -4.33 -4.13
CA ASP A 386 -28.28 -4.97 -5.45
C ASP A 386 -29.75 -5.21 -5.84
N ASP A 387 -30.55 -5.71 -4.91
CA ASP A 387 -31.96 -5.96 -5.10
C ASP A 387 -32.71 -4.64 -5.42
N LYS A 388 -32.36 -3.53 -4.73
CA LYS A 388 -32.93 -2.22 -5.00
C LYS A 388 -32.53 -1.64 -6.36
N ILE A 389 -31.28 -1.85 -6.78
CA ILE A 389 -30.81 -1.45 -8.12
C ILE A 389 -31.61 -2.20 -9.21
N ILE A 390 -31.82 -3.51 -9.05
CA ILE A 390 -32.63 -4.32 -9.99
C ILE A 390 -34.09 -3.84 -10.03
N GLU A 391 -34.67 -3.61 -8.86
CA GLU A 391 -36.06 -3.09 -8.74
C GLU A 391 -36.21 -1.77 -9.47
N MET A 392 -35.34 -0.77 -9.15
CA MET A 392 -35.40 0.56 -9.75
C MET A 392 -35.20 0.52 -11.27
N LEU A 393 -34.27 -0.31 -11.75
CA LEU A 393 -34.02 -0.47 -13.18
C LEU A 393 -35.24 -1.08 -13.91
N GLY A 394 -35.99 -1.95 -13.24
CA GLY A 394 -37.22 -2.56 -13.77
C GLY A 394 -38.43 -1.61 -13.86
N GLN A 395 -38.37 -0.49 -13.18
CA GLN A 395 -39.45 0.53 -13.14
C GLN A 395 -39.38 1.56 -14.28
N ASN A 396 -38.50 1.37 -15.27
CA ASN A 396 -38.26 2.30 -16.38
C ASN A 396 -37.96 3.75 -15.89
N PRO A 397 -36.88 3.95 -15.15
CA PRO A 397 -36.50 5.25 -14.60
C PRO A 397 -36.18 6.25 -15.71
N ALA A 398 -36.10 7.56 -15.36
CA ALA A 398 -35.60 8.59 -16.27
C ALA A 398 -34.24 8.19 -16.84
N GLU A 399 -33.96 8.64 -18.08
CA GLU A 399 -32.78 8.22 -18.85
C GLU A 399 -31.47 8.32 -18.04
N GLU A 400 -31.25 9.48 -17.39
CA GLU A 400 -30.01 9.73 -16.64
C GLU A 400 -29.85 8.73 -15.49
N ILE A 401 -30.91 8.47 -14.76
CA ILE A 401 -30.92 7.49 -13.65
C ILE A 401 -30.77 6.07 -14.18
N GLY A 402 -31.42 5.74 -15.30
CA GLY A 402 -31.32 4.44 -15.97
C GLY A 402 -29.88 4.13 -16.37
N VAL A 403 -29.17 5.09 -16.93
CA VAL A 403 -27.74 4.97 -17.29
C VAL A 403 -26.89 4.73 -16.03
N GLU A 404 -27.11 5.47 -14.93
CA GLU A 404 -26.34 5.30 -13.69
C GLU A 404 -26.62 3.94 -13.02
N LEU A 405 -27.87 3.48 -13.04
CA LEU A 405 -28.24 2.14 -12.54
C LEU A 405 -27.54 1.04 -13.34
N LEU A 406 -27.50 1.15 -14.67
CA LEU A 406 -26.80 0.19 -15.54
C LEU A 406 -25.28 0.20 -15.28
N GLN A 407 -24.69 1.37 -15.04
CA GLN A 407 -23.29 1.46 -14.62
C GLN A 407 -23.06 0.83 -13.26
N ALA A 408 -24.00 1.03 -12.30
CA ALA A 408 -23.94 0.39 -11.00
C ALA A 408 -24.01 -1.15 -11.12
N VAL A 409 -24.89 -1.68 -11.97
CA VAL A 409 -24.97 -3.12 -12.28
C VAL A 409 -23.60 -3.64 -12.77
N SER A 410 -22.96 -2.92 -13.68
CA SER A 410 -21.64 -3.29 -14.21
C SER A 410 -20.54 -3.23 -13.14
N GLY A 411 -20.46 -2.13 -12.39
CA GLY A 411 -19.44 -1.91 -11.38
C GLY A 411 -19.53 -2.90 -10.21
N ARG A 412 -20.74 -3.25 -9.81
CA ARG A 412 -21.03 -4.20 -8.73
C ARG A 412 -21.08 -5.66 -9.21
N ARG A 413 -21.06 -5.88 -10.54
CA ARG A 413 -21.22 -7.21 -11.19
C ARG A 413 -22.49 -7.94 -10.74
N ILE A 414 -23.63 -7.25 -10.79
CA ILE A 414 -24.92 -7.81 -10.37
C ILE A 414 -25.46 -8.75 -11.46
N PHE A 415 -24.99 -10.00 -11.48
CA PHE A 415 -25.36 -11.00 -12.50
C PHE A 415 -26.87 -11.31 -12.50
N ALA A 416 -27.54 -11.18 -11.35
CA ALA A 416 -28.98 -11.35 -11.23
C ALA A 416 -29.79 -10.31 -12.02
N ALA A 417 -29.20 -9.15 -12.35
CA ALA A 417 -29.84 -8.09 -13.13
C ALA A 417 -29.96 -8.41 -14.64
N LYS A 418 -29.37 -9.52 -15.12
CA LYS A 418 -29.25 -9.82 -16.55
C LYS A 418 -30.57 -9.70 -17.32
N VAL A 419 -31.64 -10.26 -16.79
CA VAL A 419 -32.96 -10.25 -17.44
C VAL A 419 -33.50 -8.83 -17.58
N VAL A 420 -33.41 -8.02 -16.52
CA VAL A 420 -33.89 -6.64 -16.54
C VAL A 420 -33.03 -5.76 -17.44
N VAL A 421 -31.71 -5.99 -17.47
CA VAL A 421 -30.79 -5.27 -18.37
C VAL A 421 -31.11 -5.60 -19.84
N ALA A 422 -31.36 -6.88 -20.17
CA ALA A 422 -31.75 -7.26 -21.53
C ALA A 422 -33.10 -6.64 -21.96
N LYS A 423 -34.06 -6.51 -21.05
CA LYS A 423 -35.32 -5.79 -21.29
C LYS A 423 -35.12 -4.31 -21.64
N ASN A 424 -34.12 -3.67 -21.06
CA ASN A 424 -33.78 -2.26 -21.32
C ASN A 424 -33.18 -2.02 -22.72
N LEU A 425 -32.90 -3.07 -23.52
CA LEU A 425 -32.58 -2.93 -24.94
C LEU A 425 -33.79 -2.39 -25.75
N GLN A 426 -35.01 -2.49 -25.21
CA GLN A 426 -36.21 -1.93 -25.80
C GLN A 426 -36.54 -0.50 -25.32
N SER A 427 -35.65 0.12 -24.56
CA SER A 427 -35.85 1.48 -24.08
C SER A 427 -35.95 2.48 -25.25
N PRO A 428 -36.86 3.47 -25.19
CA PRO A 428 -36.89 4.56 -26.18
C PRO A 428 -35.62 5.40 -26.15
N ALA A 429 -34.94 5.49 -25.01
CA ALA A 429 -33.72 6.28 -24.83
C ALA A 429 -32.47 5.55 -25.36
N ALA A 430 -31.83 6.10 -26.38
CA ALA A 430 -30.65 5.51 -27.02
C ALA A 430 -29.51 5.25 -26.02
N ARG A 431 -29.24 6.21 -25.11
CA ARG A 431 -28.18 6.05 -24.08
C ARG A 431 -28.44 4.88 -23.14
N VAL A 432 -29.70 4.60 -22.81
CA VAL A 432 -30.07 3.43 -21.99
C VAL A 432 -29.81 2.14 -22.76
N ARG A 433 -30.20 2.08 -24.04
CA ARG A 433 -29.95 0.89 -24.90
C ARG A 433 -28.47 0.59 -25.04
N THR A 434 -27.68 1.62 -25.44
CA THR A 434 -26.23 1.50 -25.59
C THR A 434 -25.56 1.10 -24.26
N GLN A 435 -25.97 1.69 -23.13
CA GLN A 435 -25.43 1.32 -21.82
C GLN A 435 -25.84 -0.09 -21.39
N SER A 436 -27.05 -0.56 -21.78
CA SER A 436 -27.49 -1.94 -21.52
C SER A 436 -26.60 -2.95 -22.25
N LEU A 437 -26.23 -2.68 -23.51
CA LEU A 437 -25.29 -3.51 -24.26
C LEU A 437 -23.91 -3.56 -23.58
N ARG A 438 -23.40 -2.41 -23.13
CA ARG A 438 -22.14 -2.32 -22.37
C ARG A 438 -22.20 -3.11 -21.06
N THR A 439 -23.33 -3.03 -20.38
CA THR A 439 -23.56 -3.76 -19.13
C THR A 439 -23.62 -5.26 -19.38
N LEU A 440 -24.35 -5.73 -20.44
CA LEU A 440 -24.38 -7.14 -20.85
C LEU A 440 -23.00 -7.66 -21.24
N ARG A 441 -22.11 -6.84 -21.79
CA ARG A 441 -20.70 -7.21 -22.03
C ARG A 441 -20.00 -7.66 -20.76
N VAL A 442 -20.31 -7.04 -19.63
CA VAL A 442 -19.72 -7.35 -18.31
C VAL A 442 -20.40 -8.55 -17.66
N ILE A 443 -21.74 -8.49 -17.48
CA ILE A 443 -22.49 -9.47 -16.68
C ILE A 443 -23.07 -10.63 -17.52
N GLY A 444 -23.07 -10.51 -18.85
CA GLY A 444 -23.61 -11.52 -19.75
C GLY A 444 -22.70 -12.73 -19.92
N THR A 445 -23.27 -13.78 -20.44
CA THR A 445 -22.65 -15.07 -20.74
C THR A 445 -22.83 -15.41 -22.24
N PRO A 446 -22.13 -16.38 -22.79
CA PRO A 446 -22.34 -16.81 -24.18
C PRO A 446 -23.80 -17.18 -24.53
N SER A 447 -24.59 -17.64 -23.56
CA SER A 447 -26.02 -17.94 -23.75
C SER A 447 -26.87 -16.71 -24.06
N ASP A 448 -26.36 -15.49 -23.84
CA ASP A 448 -27.07 -14.24 -24.12
C ASP A 448 -26.85 -13.74 -25.55
N ILE A 449 -25.89 -14.34 -26.30
CA ILE A 449 -25.60 -13.96 -27.70
C ILE A 449 -26.85 -13.97 -28.59
N PRO A 450 -27.72 -14.97 -28.57
CA PRO A 450 -28.93 -14.95 -29.41
C PRO A 450 -29.83 -13.73 -29.14
N THR A 451 -30.00 -13.31 -27.90
CA THR A 451 -30.79 -12.12 -27.54
C THR A 451 -30.17 -10.85 -28.13
N ILE A 452 -28.83 -10.72 -28.05
CA ILE A 452 -28.13 -9.56 -28.61
C ILE A 452 -28.16 -9.57 -30.14
N LEU A 453 -28.05 -10.72 -30.78
CA LEU A 453 -28.22 -10.85 -32.24
C LEU A 453 -29.62 -10.46 -32.71
N ASN A 454 -30.67 -10.88 -31.99
CA ASN A 454 -32.04 -10.47 -32.32
C ASN A 454 -32.16 -8.93 -32.23
N TYR A 455 -31.57 -8.32 -31.19
CA TYR A 455 -31.54 -6.87 -31.09
C TYR A 455 -30.75 -6.20 -32.21
N LEU A 456 -29.54 -6.69 -32.51
CA LEU A 456 -28.69 -6.22 -33.63
C LEU A 456 -29.43 -6.16 -34.95
N LEU A 457 -30.23 -7.21 -35.24
CA LEU A 457 -30.94 -7.34 -36.50
C LEU A 457 -32.24 -6.52 -36.57
N SER A 458 -32.77 -6.07 -35.44
CA SER A 458 -33.98 -5.25 -35.34
C SER A 458 -33.72 -3.75 -35.21
N THR A 459 -32.54 -3.34 -34.69
CA THR A 459 -32.26 -1.92 -34.51
C THR A 459 -31.77 -1.25 -35.78
N GLU A 460 -32.21 0.01 -36.00
CA GLU A 460 -31.74 0.86 -37.11
C GLU A 460 -30.67 1.89 -36.61
N ASP A 461 -30.45 2.00 -35.31
CA ASP A 461 -29.48 2.90 -34.73
C ASP A 461 -28.06 2.35 -34.89
N GLU A 462 -27.19 3.08 -35.60
CA GLU A 462 -25.82 2.67 -35.90
C GLU A 462 -24.94 2.51 -34.66
N ALA A 463 -25.17 3.35 -33.64
CA ALA A 463 -24.42 3.25 -32.39
C ALA A 463 -24.79 1.98 -31.63
N ASP A 464 -26.09 1.65 -31.61
CA ASP A 464 -26.59 0.40 -31.04
C ASP A 464 -26.07 -0.83 -31.80
N GLN A 465 -26.02 -0.78 -33.15
CA GLN A 465 -25.44 -1.86 -33.97
C GLN A 465 -23.96 -2.08 -33.60
N THR A 466 -23.20 -1.02 -33.56
CA THR A 466 -21.77 -1.07 -33.21
C THR A 466 -21.54 -1.69 -31.83
N GLU A 467 -22.32 -1.26 -30.83
CA GLU A 467 -22.20 -1.80 -29.46
C GLU A 467 -22.71 -3.24 -29.36
N ALA A 468 -23.76 -3.61 -30.09
CA ALA A 468 -24.27 -4.98 -30.12
C ALA A 468 -23.26 -5.95 -30.75
N ILE A 469 -22.60 -5.56 -31.86
CA ILE A 469 -21.51 -6.29 -32.49
C ILE A 469 -20.36 -6.47 -31.49
N GLY A 470 -19.95 -5.38 -30.84
CA GLY A 470 -18.88 -5.41 -29.82
C GLY A 470 -19.22 -6.29 -28.63
N THR A 471 -20.47 -6.25 -28.19
CA THR A 471 -20.95 -7.08 -27.06
C THR A 471 -21.02 -8.55 -27.47
N THR A 472 -21.55 -8.88 -28.67
CA THR A 472 -21.56 -10.24 -29.23
C THR A 472 -20.14 -10.81 -29.28
N ALA A 473 -19.18 -10.06 -29.80
CA ALA A 473 -17.78 -10.51 -29.86
C ALA A 473 -17.18 -10.74 -28.47
N ALA A 474 -17.41 -9.82 -27.54
CA ALA A 474 -16.90 -9.96 -26.17
C ALA A 474 -17.49 -11.18 -25.44
N LEU A 475 -18.76 -11.48 -25.63
CA LEU A 475 -19.38 -12.68 -25.07
C LEU A 475 -18.88 -13.96 -25.77
N ALA A 476 -18.65 -13.91 -27.06
CA ALA A 476 -18.07 -15.04 -27.82
C ALA A 476 -16.65 -15.37 -27.31
N GLN A 477 -15.83 -14.37 -26.96
CA GLN A 477 -14.50 -14.61 -26.38
C GLN A 477 -14.54 -15.32 -25.02
N LYS A 478 -15.68 -15.34 -24.31
CA LYS A 478 -15.86 -16.12 -23.08
C LYS A 478 -16.06 -17.62 -23.33
N ILE A 479 -16.19 -18.04 -24.61
CA ILE A 479 -16.26 -19.45 -25.01
C ILE A 479 -14.85 -20.02 -25.06
N ASN A 480 -14.61 -21.10 -24.31
CA ASN A 480 -13.27 -21.67 -24.14
C ASN A 480 -12.70 -22.22 -25.46
N ASN A 481 -13.54 -22.93 -26.26
CA ASN A 481 -13.11 -23.44 -27.57
C ASN A 481 -13.16 -22.33 -28.64
N PRO A 482 -11.99 -21.89 -29.17
CA PRO A 482 -11.91 -20.82 -30.16
C PRO A 482 -12.75 -21.10 -31.42
N GLU A 483 -12.81 -22.36 -31.89
CA GLU A 483 -13.52 -22.76 -33.09
C GLU A 483 -15.06 -22.77 -32.94
N SER A 484 -15.55 -22.58 -31.73
CA SER A 484 -16.98 -22.51 -31.40
C SER A 484 -17.48 -21.09 -31.15
N ARG A 485 -16.59 -20.09 -31.14
CA ARG A 485 -16.94 -18.71 -30.81
C ARG A 485 -17.93 -18.09 -31.80
N ALA A 486 -17.80 -18.39 -33.06
CA ALA A 486 -18.70 -17.93 -34.13
C ALA A 486 -19.98 -18.74 -34.27
N ALA A 487 -20.15 -19.87 -33.57
CA ALA A 487 -21.25 -20.82 -33.81
C ALA A 487 -22.64 -20.16 -33.75
N ALA A 488 -22.91 -19.32 -32.75
CA ALA A 488 -24.20 -18.65 -32.60
C ALA A 488 -24.50 -17.71 -33.77
N VAL A 489 -23.50 -16.96 -34.25
CA VAL A 489 -23.63 -16.03 -35.37
C VAL A 489 -23.80 -16.82 -36.70
N ARG A 490 -23.01 -17.87 -36.90
CA ARG A 490 -23.15 -18.77 -38.08
C ARG A 490 -24.53 -19.38 -38.16
N ASN A 491 -25.04 -19.95 -37.05
CA ASN A 491 -26.37 -20.54 -36.99
C ASN A 491 -27.49 -19.52 -37.29
N ARG A 492 -27.29 -18.27 -36.87
CA ARG A 492 -28.24 -17.18 -37.20
C ARG A 492 -28.16 -16.80 -38.66
N LEU A 493 -26.95 -16.71 -39.24
CA LEU A 493 -26.70 -16.36 -40.63
C LEU A 493 -27.33 -17.36 -41.61
N MET A 494 -27.25 -18.66 -41.31
CA MET A 494 -27.89 -19.71 -42.14
C MET A 494 -29.43 -19.57 -42.29
N ARG A 495 -30.06 -18.83 -41.40
CA ARG A 495 -31.52 -18.59 -41.39
C ARG A 495 -31.89 -17.19 -41.87
N GLU A 496 -30.91 -16.35 -42.17
CA GLU A 496 -31.14 -14.96 -42.54
C GLU A 496 -31.19 -14.78 -44.06
N GLN A 497 -32.26 -14.18 -44.53
CA GLN A 497 -32.52 -14.00 -45.97
C GLN A 497 -32.22 -12.58 -46.47
N THR A 498 -32.26 -11.57 -45.56
CA THR A 498 -32.12 -10.17 -45.97
C THR A 498 -30.67 -9.78 -46.09
N ALA A 499 -30.25 -9.15 -47.18
CA ALA A 499 -28.88 -8.68 -47.41
C ALA A 499 -28.40 -7.80 -46.25
N LYS A 500 -29.23 -6.86 -45.81
CA LYS A 500 -28.94 -5.96 -44.69
C LYS A 500 -28.53 -6.69 -43.40
N ASN A 501 -29.28 -7.73 -43.03
CA ASN A 501 -29.01 -8.49 -41.82
C ASN A 501 -27.79 -9.41 -41.98
N ARG A 502 -27.60 -10.00 -43.17
CA ARG A 502 -26.40 -10.79 -43.49
C ARG A 502 -25.13 -9.93 -43.34
N ILE A 503 -25.13 -8.71 -43.86
CA ILE A 503 -24.03 -7.75 -43.71
C ILE A 503 -23.70 -7.49 -42.25
N ARG A 504 -24.71 -7.23 -41.37
CA ARG A 504 -24.52 -7.04 -39.94
C ARG A 504 -23.90 -8.27 -39.26
N LEU A 505 -24.30 -9.48 -39.68
CA LEU A 505 -23.74 -10.73 -39.18
C LEU A 505 -22.30 -10.94 -39.64
N PHE A 506 -21.93 -10.54 -40.88
CA PHE A 506 -20.53 -10.57 -41.33
C PHE A 506 -19.63 -9.66 -40.50
N GLN A 507 -20.10 -8.47 -40.14
CA GLN A 507 -19.38 -7.57 -39.23
C GLN A 507 -19.17 -8.20 -37.84
N ALA A 508 -20.21 -8.93 -37.32
CA ALA A 508 -20.07 -9.64 -36.06
C ALA A 508 -19.08 -10.80 -36.16
N LEU A 509 -19.09 -11.60 -37.25
CA LEU A 509 -18.12 -12.66 -37.52
C LEU A 509 -16.70 -12.13 -37.56
N SER A 510 -16.48 -11.05 -38.30
CA SER A 510 -15.18 -10.40 -38.42
C SER A 510 -14.67 -9.91 -37.05
N ARG A 511 -15.55 -9.33 -36.23
CA ARG A 511 -15.19 -8.86 -34.89
C ARG A 511 -14.86 -9.99 -33.91
N ILE A 512 -15.49 -11.18 -34.07
CA ILE A 512 -15.19 -12.38 -33.28
C ILE A 512 -13.85 -12.97 -33.69
N GLY A 513 -13.55 -13.05 -35.01
CA GLY A 513 -12.30 -13.54 -35.56
C GLY A 513 -12.06 -15.04 -35.37
N ASP A 514 -13.13 -15.85 -35.37
CA ASP A 514 -13.08 -17.32 -35.33
C ASP A 514 -12.92 -17.88 -36.75
N ASP A 515 -11.77 -18.49 -37.02
CA ASP A 515 -11.39 -18.97 -38.35
C ASP A 515 -12.37 -19.99 -38.96
N SER A 516 -13.16 -20.66 -38.13
CA SER A 516 -14.22 -21.57 -38.60
C SER A 516 -15.32 -20.85 -39.40
N ALA A 517 -15.39 -19.53 -39.36
CA ALA A 517 -16.33 -18.72 -40.13
C ALA A 517 -15.77 -18.23 -41.49
N LEU A 518 -14.46 -18.30 -41.73
CA LEU A 518 -13.84 -17.87 -42.99
C LEU A 518 -14.44 -18.56 -44.24
N PRO A 519 -14.72 -19.89 -44.24
CA PRO A 519 -15.32 -20.55 -45.42
C PRO A 519 -16.65 -19.93 -45.87
N ILE A 520 -17.45 -19.45 -44.91
CA ILE A 520 -18.72 -18.78 -45.21
C ILE A 520 -18.46 -17.46 -45.92
N LEU A 521 -17.58 -16.61 -45.38
CA LEU A 521 -17.25 -15.33 -45.97
C LEU A 521 -16.58 -15.46 -47.34
N ARG A 522 -15.78 -16.53 -47.55
CA ARG A 522 -15.18 -16.84 -48.86
C ARG A 522 -16.25 -17.17 -49.93
N ALA A 523 -17.29 -17.89 -49.54
CA ALA A 523 -18.38 -18.22 -50.43
C ALA A 523 -19.15 -16.96 -50.88
N GLU A 524 -19.26 -15.96 -50.01
CA GLU A 524 -19.99 -14.72 -50.26
C GLU A 524 -19.20 -13.69 -51.09
N LEU A 525 -17.91 -13.89 -51.34
CA LEU A 525 -17.09 -12.99 -52.18
C LEU A 525 -17.59 -12.88 -53.62
N THR A 526 -18.32 -13.87 -54.10
CA THR A 526 -18.88 -13.96 -55.46
C THR A 526 -20.40 -13.94 -55.46
N ASP A 527 -21.03 -13.44 -54.39
CA ASP A 527 -22.48 -13.29 -54.32
C ASP A 527 -22.96 -12.35 -55.45
N THR A 528 -24.15 -12.59 -55.97
CA THR A 528 -24.78 -11.79 -57.01
C THR A 528 -25.24 -10.41 -56.52
N ASP A 529 -25.39 -10.25 -55.19
CA ASP A 529 -25.63 -8.95 -54.55
C ASP A 529 -24.31 -8.29 -54.24
N ASP A 530 -24.01 -7.22 -54.95
CA ASP A 530 -22.77 -6.43 -54.79
C ASP A 530 -22.56 -5.96 -53.34
N ALA A 531 -23.62 -5.65 -52.57
CA ALA A 531 -23.52 -5.22 -51.19
C ALA A 531 -23.09 -6.37 -50.27
N ILE A 532 -23.53 -7.59 -50.54
CA ILE A 532 -23.09 -8.79 -49.82
C ILE A 532 -21.62 -9.07 -50.12
N ALA A 533 -21.23 -9.05 -51.40
CA ALA A 533 -19.86 -9.28 -51.84
C ALA A 533 -18.89 -8.24 -51.29
N ASP A 534 -19.27 -6.95 -51.27
CA ASP A 534 -18.50 -5.87 -50.62
C ASP A 534 -18.35 -6.11 -49.14
N ALA A 535 -19.42 -6.43 -48.43
CA ALA A 535 -19.40 -6.67 -47.00
C ALA A 535 -18.55 -7.89 -46.60
N ALA A 536 -18.63 -8.97 -47.37
CA ALA A 536 -17.79 -10.16 -47.18
C ALA A 536 -16.31 -9.84 -47.39
N THR A 537 -15.99 -9.06 -48.42
CA THR A 537 -14.63 -8.59 -48.71
C THR A 537 -14.10 -7.75 -47.54
N ARG A 538 -14.85 -6.76 -47.05
CA ARG A 538 -14.46 -5.93 -45.89
C ARG A 538 -14.31 -6.76 -44.62
N ALA A 539 -15.17 -7.73 -44.38
CA ALA A 539 -15.07 -8.64 -43.24
C ALA A 539 -13.77 -9.45 -43.27
N ILE A 540 -13.40 -10.00 -44.44
CA ILE A 540 -12.13 -10.74 -44.61
C ILE A 540 -10.94 -9.79 -44.48
N CYS A 541 -10.98 -8.59 -45.05
CA CYS A 541 -9.92 -7.59 -44.93
C CYS A 541 -9.71 -7.10 -43.49
N SER A 542 -10.74 -7.11 -42.63
CA SER A 542 -10.64 -6.76 -41.22
C SER A 542 -10.30 -7.94 -40.30
N TRP A 543 -10.16 -9.16 -40.84
CA TRP A 543 -9.86 -10.37 -40.06
C TRP A 543 -8.53 -10.27 -39.32
N SER A 544 -8.53 -10.68 -38.05
CA SER A 544 -7.35 -10.54 -37.19
C SER A 544 -6.38 -11.72 -37.25
N SER A 545 -6.87 -12.91 -37.61
CA SER A 545 -6.07 -14.13 -37.72
C SER A 545 -5.28 -14.18 -39.03
N VAL A 546 -4.04 -14.65 -38.95
CA VAL A 546 -3.16 -14.87 -40.12
C VAL A 546 -3.67 -15.91 -41.10
N THR A 547 -4.67 -16.70 -40.72
CA THR A 547 -5.34 -17.69 -41.59
C THR A 547 -5.98 -17.04 -42.82
N ALA A 548 -6.40 -15.77 -42.70
CA ALA A 548 -6.97 -15.01 -43.83
C ALA A 548 -5.89 -14.39 -44.77
N ARG A 549 -4.60 -14.61 -44.54
CA ARG A 549 -3.52 -13.96 -45.30
C ARG A 549 -3.62 -14.25 -46.81
N ASN A 550 -3.85 -15.49 -47.16
CA ASN A 550 -3.95 -15.88 -48.58
C ASN A 550 -5.23 -15.32 -49.26
N ASP A 551 -6.30 -15.16 -48.49
CA ASP A 551 -7.55 -14.56 -48.99
C ASP A 551 -7.31 -13.09 -49.33
N VAL A 552 -6.72 -12.31 -48.40
CA VAL A 552 -6.46 -10.89 -48.65
C VAL A 552 -5.41 -10.69 -49.74
N LEU A 553 -4.41 -11.58 -49.87
CA LEU A 553 -3.47 -11.53 -50.99
C LEU A 553 -4.17 -11.74 -52.33
N SER A 554 -5.04 -12.75 -52.39
CA SER A 554 -5.82 -13.02 -53.61
C SER A 554 -6.75 -11.85 -53.96
N LEU A 555 -7.40 -11.21 -52.97
CA LEU A 555 -8.22 -10.02 -53.16
C LEU A 555 -7.40 -8.83 -53.68
N ALA A 556 -6.21 -8.60 -53.11
CA ALA A 556 -5.31 -7.54 -53.56
C ALA A 556 -4.84 -7.73 -55.02
N GLN A 557 -4.68 -8.99 -55.46
CA GLN A 557 -4.25 -9.36 -56.80
C GLN A 557 -5.37 -9.31 -57.82
N LYS A 558 -6.57 -9.80 -57.46
CA LYS A 558 -7.60 -10.20 -58.43
C LYS A 558 -8.87 -9.36 -58.42
N SER A 559 -9.10 -8.56 -57.34
CA SER A 559 -10.33 -7.78 -57.24
C SER A 559 -10.38 -6.72 -58.36
N ARG A 560 -11.52 -6.59 -59.02
CA ARG A 560 -11.78 -5.52 -60.01
C ARG A 560 -12.05 -4.17 -59.34
N ASN A 561 -12.53 -4.18 -58.10
CA ASN A 561 -12.81 -2.98 -57.32
C ASN A 561 -11.50 -2.45 -56.68
N GLU A 562 -11.17 -1.21 -56.98
CA GLU A 562 -9.94 -0.57 -56.49
C GLU A 562 -9.92 -0.45 -54.97
N THR A 563 -11.05 -0.07 -54.35
CA THR A 563 -11.18 0.03 -52.90
C THR A 563 -10.91 -1.35 -52.22
N HIS A 564 -11.44 -2.42 -52.80
CA HIS A 564 -11.17 -3.77 -52.29
C HIS A 564 -9.68 -4.14 -52.39
N ARG A 565 -9.03 -3.81 -53.54
CA ARG A 565 -7.58 -4.05 -53.67
C ARG A 565 -6.78 -3.33 -52.60
N MET A 566 -7.13 -2.05 -52.35
CA MET A 566 -6.45 -1.22 -51.33
C MET A 566 -6.65 -1.82 -49.93
N LEU A 567 -7.88 -2.09 -49.51
CA LEU A 567 -8.19 -2.69 -48.22
C LEU A 567 -7.49 -4.04 -48.02
N ALA A 568 -7.48 -4.86 -49.06
CA ALA A 568 -6.86 -6.18 -49.04
C ALA A 568 -5.33 -6.07 -48.95
N PHE A 569 -4.72 -5.12 -49.65
CA PHE A 569 -3.29 -4.82 -49.56
C PHE A 569 -2.89 -4.42 -48.14
N GLU A 570 -3.58 -3.44 -47.54
CA GLU A 570 -3.35 -3.00 -46.17
C GLU A 570 -3.51 -4.16 -45.15
N ALA A 571 -4.57 -4.98 -45.35
CA ALA A 571 -4.82 -6.15 -44.54
C ALA A 571 -3.69 -7.19 -44.66
N PHE A 572 -3.16 -7.42 -45.86
CA PHE A 572 -2.04 -8.34 -46.09
C PHE A 572 -0.79 -7.88 -45.34
N ILE A 573 -0.40 -6.61 -45.46
CA ILE A 573 0.76 -6.06 -44.76
C ILE A 573 0.56 -6.17 -43.25
N ARG A 574 -0.65 -5.88 -42.73
CA ARG A 574 -0.98 -6.01 -41.32
C ARG A 574 -0.85 -7.44 -40.84
N LEU A 575 -1.35 -8.43 -41.57
CA LEU A 575 -1.27 -9.84 -41.20
C LEU A 575 0.16 -10.37 -41.26
N VAL A 576 0.99 -9.97 -42.24
CA VAL A 576 2.41 -10.30 -42.29
C VAL A 576 3.12 -9.75 -41.06
N ARG A 577 2.83 -8.50 -40.67
CA ARG A 577 3.43 -7.87 -39.47
C ARG A 577 3.05 -8.57 -38.18
N THR A 578 1.84 -9.08 -38.05
CA THR A 578 1.31 -9.67 -36.81
C THR A 578 1.61 -11.15 -36.66
N ASP A 579 2.08 -11.83 -37.70
CA ASP A 579 2.46 -13.25 -37.69
C ASP A 579 3.79 -13.48 -36.98
N ARG A 580 3.73 -13.67 -35.67
CA ARG A 580 4.93 -13.88 -34.82
C ARG A 580 5.58 -15.26 -35.00
N ASN A 581 4.86 -16.20 -35.59
CA ASN A 581 5.34 -17.57 -35.77
C ASN A 581 6.04 -17.77 -37.12
N ARG A 582 6.00 -16.76 -38.02
CA ARG A 582 6.60 -16.83 -39.34
C ARG A 582 8.07 -16.46 -39.30
N GLN A 583 8.90 -17.21 -40.01
CA GLN A 583 10.33 -16.89 -40.14
C GLN A 583 10.49 -15.55 -40.86
N PRO A 584 11.48 -14.73 -40.46
CA PRO A 584 11.71 -13.40 -41.04
C PRO A 584 11.84 -13.41 -42.56
N GLU A 585 12.57 -14.37 -43.11
CA GLU A 585 12.82 -14.51 -44.57
C GLU A 585 11.50 -14.78 -45.30
N ALA A 586 10.63 -15.64 -44.74
CA ALA A 586 9.33 -15.94 -45.31
C ALA A 586 8.37 -14.74 -45.22
N ALA A 587 8.44 -13.98 -44.14
CA ALA A 587 7.65 -12.74 -44.01
C ALA A 587 8.11 -11.67 -45.02
N VAL A 588 9.42 -11.55 -45.25
CA VAL A 588 9.96 -10.62 -46.25
C VAL A 588 9.64 -11.09 -47.68
N ALA A 589 9.59 -12.39 -47.92
CA ALA A 589 9.13 -12.92 -49.21
C ALA A 589 7.66 -12.53 -49.50
N ASP A 590 6.77 -12.57 -48.47
CA ASP A 590 5.41 -12.04 -48.57
C ASP A 590 5.40 -10.53 -48.87
N LEU A 591 6.26 -9.72 -48.18
CA LEU A 591 6.38 -8.29 -48.46
C LEU A 591 6.91 -8.00 -49.86
N ARG A 592 7.78 -8.85 -50.42
CA ARG A 592 8.24 -8.76 -51.81
C ARG A 592 7.12 -9.01 -52.80
N GLN A 593 6.20 -9.97 -52.49
CA GLN A 593 4.97 -10.14 -53.28
C GLN A 593 4.08 -8.90 -53.23
N ALA A 594 3.92 -8.31 -52.03
CA ALA A 594 3.19 -7.05 -51.86
C ALA A 594 3.84 -5.92 -52.68
N TYR A 595 5.17 -5.81 -52.67
CA TYR A 595 5.87 -4.78 -53.44
C TYR A 595 5.59 -4.85 -54.93
N ALA A 596 5.47 -6.06 -55.49
CA ALA A 596 5.10 -6.25 -56.90
C ALA A 596 3.66 -5.75 -57.20
N LEU A 597 2.79 -5.63 -56.20
CA LEU A 597 1.44 -5.09 -56.31
C LEU A 597 1.33 -3.61 -55.94
N ALA A 598 2.39 -3.01 -55.38
CA ALA A 598 2.40 -1.68 -54.86
C ALA A 598 2.50 -0.62 -55.99
N ASN A 599 1.35 -0.16 -56.47
CA ASN A 599 1.29 0.83 -57.57
C ASN A 599 1.32 2.27 -57.06
N ARG A 600 1.05 2.53 -55.79
CA ARG A 600 1.01 3.88 -55.19
C ARG A 600 2.18 4.05 -54.20
N PRO A 601 2.67 5.29 -54.04
CA PRO A 601 3.69 5.58 -53.02
C PRO A 601 3.28 5.17 -51.63
N GLU A 602 1.96 5.29 -51.27
CA GLU A 602 1.40 4.92 -49.97
C GLU A 602 1.58 3.42 -49.70
N ASP A 603 1.37 2.56 -50.70
CA ASP A 603 1.51 1.12 -50.60
C ASP A 603 2.98 0.73 -50.27
N LYS A 604 3.93 1.41 -50.96
CA LYS A 604 5.37 1.24 -50.71
C LYS A 604 5.79 1.71 -49.32
N ARG A 605 5.21 2.85 -48.84
CA ARG A 605 5.43 3.34 -47.46
C ARG A 605 4.95 2.35 -46.42
N LEU A 606 3.82 1.69 -46.62
CA LEU A 606 3.34 0.65 -45.71
C LEU A 606 4.34 -0.51 -45.59
N ILE A 607 4.89 -0.97 -46.69
CA ILE A 607 5.94 -2.02 -46.70
C ILE A 607 7.17 -1.55 -45.95
N LEU A 608 7.69 -0.34 -46.28
CA LEU A 608 8.86 0.24 -45.64
C LEU A 608 8.68 0.45 -44.15
N GLY A 609 7.44 0.77 -43.70
CA GLY A 609 7.09 0.90 -42.30
C GLY A 609 7.15 -0.42 -41.49
N VAL A 610 7.04 -1.56 -42.18
CA VAL A 610 7.01 -2.89 -41.57
C VAL A 610 8.37 -3.60 -41.66
N LEU A 611 9.14 -3.38 -42.73
CA LEU A 611 10.44 -4.02 -42.96
C LEU A 611 11.41 -3.99 -41.78
N PRO A 612 11.57 -2.88 -41.03
CA PRO A 612 12.46 -2.84 -39.87
C PRO A 612 12.10 -3.80 -38.73
N ASN A 613 10.95 -4.46 -38.79
CA ASN A 613 10.58 -5.48 -37.79
C ASN A 613 11.24 -6.83 -38.06
N PHE A 614 11.80 -7.05 -39.26
CA PHE A 614 12.40 -8.32 -39.65
C PHE A 614 13.92 -8.19 -39.72
N THR A 615 14.62 -9.10 -39.04
CA THR A 615 16.07 -9.09 -38.92
C THR A 615 16.66 -10.19 -39.85
N CYS A 616 16.67 -9.94 -41.15
CA CYS A 616 17.25 -10.81 -42.15
C CYS A 616 17.84 -9.99 -43.33
N PRO A 617 18.80 -10.51 -44.09
CA PRO A 617 19.40 -9.79 -45.23
C PRO A 617 18.40 -9.40 -46.29
N GLU A 618 17.41 -10.22 -46.54
CA GLU A 618 16.34 -10.00 -47.54
C GLU A 618 15.53 -8.75 -47.26
N ALA A 619 15.40 -8.35 -45.99
CA ALA A 619 14.72 -7.10 -45.60
C ALA A 619 15.53 -5.87 -46.03
N LEU A 620 16.84 -5.92 -45.84
CA LEU A 620 17.75 -4.86 -46.30
C LEU A 620 17.73 -4.75 -47.82
N ASP A 621 17.75 -5.88 -48.53
CA ASP A 621 17.72 -5.92 -50.00
C ASP A 621 16.43 -5.33 -50.54
N LEU A 622 15.30 -5.68 -49.94
CA LEU A 622 13.98 -5.15 -50.36
C LEU A 622 13.89 -3.63 -50.12
N ALA A 623 14.41 -3.13 -48.99
CA ALA A 623 14.44 -1.71 -48.72
C ALA A 623 15.39 -0.96 -49.69
N ALA A 624 16.57 -1.55 -49.99
CA ALA A 624 17.55 -1.00 -50.93
C ALA A 624 16.96 -0.91 -52.35
N THR A 625 16.19 -1.90 -52.80
CA THR A 625 15.50 -1.84 -54.11
C THR A 625 14.60 -0.60 -54.24
N MET A 626 14.00 -0.14 -53.12
CA MET A 626 13.09 1.01 -53.11
C MET A 626 13.84 2.38 -53.12
N LEU A 627 15.18 2.41 -52.92
CA LEU A 627 15.95 3.65 -53.03
C LEU A 627 15.92 4.26 -54.41
N GLY A 628 15.71 3.46 -55.46
CA GLY A 628 15.58 3.91 -56.83
C GLY A 628 14.26 4.65 -57.14
N ASP A 629 13.27 4.56 -56.28
CA ASP A 629 11.99 5.21 -56.42
C ASP A 629 11.97 6.55 -55.69
N SER A 630 11.98 7.65 -56.48
CA SER A 630 12.00 9.01 -55.93
C SER A 630 10.87 9.34 -54.99
N ALA A 631 9.68 8.70 -55.15
CA ALA A 631 8.49 8.94 -54.34
C ALA A 631 8.58 8.38 -52.90
N VAL A 632 9.51 7.47 -52.63
CA VAL A 632 9.67 6.81 -51.31
C VAL A 632 11.14 6.67 -50.89
N LYS A 633 12.06 7.33 -51.59
CA LYS A 633 13.51 7.24 -51.34
C LYS A 633 13.88 7.61 -49.91
N ALA A 634 13.29 8.66 -49.36
CA ALA A 634 13.57 9.10 -47.99
C ALA A 634 13.15 8.05 -46.94
N GLU A 635 11.97 7.46 -47.13
CA GLU A 635 11.44 6.42 -46.26
C GLU A 635 12.26 5.10 -46.39
N ALA A 636 12.72 4.76 -47.60
CA ALA A 636 13.60 3.64 -47.84
C ALA A 636 14.94 3.79 -47.12
N GLN A 637 15.57 4.99 -47.22
CA GLN A 637 16.78 5.30 -46.49
C GLN A 637 16.56 5.21 -44.98
N ALA A 638 15.48 5.80 -44.46
CA ALA A 638 15.16 5.73 -43.03
C ALA A 638 14.89 4.29 -42.53
N ALA A 639 14.29 3.42 -43.35
CA ALA A 639 14.09 2.01 -43.04
C ALA A 639 15.43 1.27 -42.95
N LEU A 640 16.35 1.50 -43.90
CA LEU A 640 17.69 0.92 -43.92
C LEU A 640 18.51 1.35 -42.70
N ASP A 641 18.47 2.63 -42.33
CA ASP A 641 19.22 3.16 -41.19
C ASP A 641 18.70 2.54 -39.88
N ARG A 642 17.37 2.39 -39.72
CA ARG A 642 16.76 1.71 -38.56
C ARG A 642 17.19 0.24 -38.47
N MET A 643 17.27 -0.47 -39.59
CA MET A 643 17.68 -1.88 -39.62
C MET A 643 19.18 -2.06 -39.29
N LYS A 644 20.05 -1.14 -39.76
CA LYS A 644 21.48 -1.15 -39.48
C LYS A 644 21.85 -0.81 -38.04
N THR A 645 21.04 0.05 -37.38
CA THR A 645 21.27 0.48 -35.99
C THR A 645 20.69 -0.47 -34.94
N ARG A 646 19.93 -1.48 -35.35
CA ARG A 646 19.28 -2.42 -34.41
C ARG A 646 20.29 -3.46 -33.94
N PRO A 647 20.52 -3.62 -32.63
CA PRO A 647 21.39 -4.68 -32.13
C PRO A 647 20.82 -6.06 -32.50
N ALA A 648 21.74 -6.98 -32.87
CA ALA A 648 21.37 -8.36 -33.18
C ALA A 648 20.55 -8.99 -32.02
N PRO A 649 19.51 -9.79 -32.32
CA PRO A 649 18.72 -10.42 -31.27
C PRO A 649 19.63 -11.31 -30.42
N LYS A 650 19.63 -11.09 -29.10
CA LYS A 650 20.28 -12.02 -28.17
C LYS A 650 19.64 -13.39 -28.37
N LYS A 651 20.41 -14.37 -28.82
CA LYS A 651 19.99 -15.78 -28.86
C LYS A 651 19.50 -16.13 -27.44
N ARG A 652 18.21 -16.43 -27.29
CA ARG A 652 17.64 -17.03 -26.09
C ARG A 652 17.92 -18.54 -26.07
#